data_f2af5b50c4f37fe889364535782b8b9a
#
_entry.id   f2af5b50c4f37fe889364535782b8b9a
#
_cell.length_a   1.000
_cell.length_b   1.000
_cell.length_c   1.000
_cell.angle_alpha   90.00
_cell.angle_beta   90.00
_cell.angle_gamma   90.00
#
_symmetry.space_group_name_H-M   'P 1'
#
loop_
_entity.id
_entity.type
_entity.pdbx_description
1 polymer ?
#
loop_
_entity_poly.entity_id
_entity_poly.type
_entity_poly.pdbx_seq_one_letter_code
_entity_poly.pdbx_strand_id
1 'polypeptide(L)'
;MKNPLRKRLPRELKDDVGKYIVIFLFMTLTIGVISGFLVAGGSMKTAYDESFEKYNIEDGHFVLKNEADKNLIKEIEKEHVKLYKNFYMDIDAKNNDNDKSDRTLRVFKNREKVNKICLMKGEMPKADNEIAIDRMYADNNKLKVGAYIQVGGKKLKVTGLVALSDYSALFSNNSDLMFDAVLFGVAIVPDKLFDEYNHNIAYSYAWKYDKEPADEKSEKKKSDKFMEKLAVKAYMTGNSVDTYIPRYSNSAITFTGDDIGSDQAMMMVLLYILIAIMAFIFAVTISHTISREAAVIGTLRAMGYTKGEIVRHYLTLPMVVSFVAAIIGNILGYSLFKNMVADVYYGSYSLPTYKTLWNARAFVLTTVIPLIIMFIINLVSLVNKINLSPLKFLRRDLSKRKKRKASRLPGFKFLTRFRLRIILQNKGSYITLFVGIVFANVLLLFGLMMHPLLDKYQDDIIDDMIAKYQYVLKTPVKVKNSDAEKYCLNSLEINKSGIKEDISMYGIKNDSKYLSDDVSDGYYISNTMAEKYKISKGDTITLKEKYEGKKYKFKVKGIIKYPAVLAVFMSNDKFCSVFDKDKDYYTGYFSNSKLNIKEKDVASCITEDDFTKTSRQLNVSMGEMFYIIYVFSIILFAILIYLLTKLIIERNTNSISMVKILGYKNNEIGKLYLTSTTYVVIVSIIISMVLSTWLIGELYFEIMKDYTGWLSLYIAPKVYVEMFVMGIIVYALVALLQFRKIKKIPMDEALKNAE
;
A
#
# COMPACT_ATOMS: atom_id res chain seq x y z
N MET A 1 40.09 -36.68 12.67
CA MET A 1 38.73 -37.30 12.79
C MET A 1 37.63 -36.29 12.50
N LYS A 2 36.62 -36.63 11.68
CA LYS A 2 35.46 -35.73 11.48
C LYS A 2 34.69 -35.61 12.79
N ASN A 3 34.41 -34.37 13.24
CA ASN A 3 33.70 -34.11 14.51
C ASN A 3 32.38 -34.90 14.53
N PRO A 4 32.14 -35.76 15.55
CA PRO A 4 30.94 -36.63 15.65
C PRO A 4 29.63 -35.85 15.61
N LEU A 5 29.61 -34.62 16.12
CA LEU A 5 28.44 -33.73 16.08
C LEU A 5 27.97 -33.41 14.67
N ARG A 6 28.91 -33.32 13.69
CA ARG A 6 28.52 -33.04 12.28
C ARG A 6 27.75 -34.18 11.62
N LYS A 7 27.99 -35.43 12.04
CA LYS A 7 27.25 -36.61 11.56
C LYS A 7 25.80 -36.64 12.04
N ARG A 8 25.52 -35.91 13.12
CA ARG A 8 24.20 -35.82 13.73
C ARG A 8 23.26 -34.87 12.99
N LEU A 9 23.79 -33.80 12.37
CA LEU A 9 22.99 -32.76 11.69
C LEU A 9 21.99 -33.33 10.67
N PRO A 10 22.35 -34.24 9.73
CA PRO A 10 21.40 -34.80 8.77
C PRO A 10 20.29 -35.62 9.43
N ARG A 11 20.59 -36.32 10.54
CA ARG A 11 19.60 -37.08 11.30
C ARG A 11 18.61 -36.16 12.00
N GLU A 12 19.11 -35.11 12.67
CA GLU A 12 18.27 -34.09 13.32
C GLU A 12 17.37 -33.37 12.31
N LEU A 13 17.88 -33.09 11.11
CA LEU A 13 17.06 -32.54 10.04
C LEU A 13 15.94 -33.49 9.61
N LYS A 14 16.25 -34.81 9.48
CA LYS A 14 15.27 -35.83 9.08
C LYS A 14 14.22 -36.06 10.17
N ASP A 15 14.62 -36.06 11.44
CA ASP A 15 13.71 -36.27 12.57
C ASP A 15 12.74 -35.11 12.77
N ASP A 16 13.17 -33.87 12.41
CA ASP A 16 12.39 -32.65 12.57
C ASP A 16 12.02 -31.94 11.23
N VAL A 17 12.04 -32.69 10.13
CA VAL A 17 11.76 -32.17 8.78
C VAL A 17 10.59 -31.23 8.75
N GLY A 18 9.45 -31.60 9.35
CA GLY A 18 8.24 -30.76 9.31
C GLY A 18 8.38 -29.41 10.05
N LYS A 19 9.32 -29.27 11.00
CA LYS A 19 9.62 -27.99 11.65
C LYS A 19 10.45 -27.11 10.72
N TYR A 20 11.50 -27.68 10.14
CA TYR A 20 12.41 -26.95 9.26
C TYR A 20 11.75 -26.56 7.93
N ILE A 21 10.87 -27.42 7.36
CA ILE A 21 10.07 -27.07 6.19
C ILE A 21 9.17 -25.86 6.46
N VAL A 22 8.50 -25.81 7.61
CA VAL A 22 7.62 -24.68 7.95
C VAL A 22 8.40 -23.39 8.09
N ILE A 23 9.56 -23.43 8.77
CA ILE A 23 10.46 -22.27 8.87
C ILE A 23 10.96 -21.84 7.50
N PHE A 24 11.40 -22.80 6.71
CA PHE A 24 11.87 -22.58 5.35
C PHE A 24 10.80 -21.91 4.48
N LEU A 25 9.58 -22.46 4.46
CA LEU A 25 8.47 -21.89 3.67
C LEU A 25 8.11 -20.48 4.14
N PHE A 26 8.01 -20.28 5.46
CA PHE A 26 7.70 -18.96 6.02
C PHE A 26 8.73 -17.93 5.58
N MET A 27 10.02 -18.23 5.73
CA MET A 27 11.09 -17.32 5.33
C MET A 27 11.14 -17.11 3.82
N THR A 28 11.04 -18.17 3.04
CA THR A 28 11.09 -18.11 1.57
C THR A 28 9.97 -17.23 1.03
N LEU A 29 8.75 -17.42 1.54
CA LEU A 29 7.60 -16.61 1.13
C LEU A 29 7.75 -15.15 1.57
N THR A 30 8.14 -14.92 2.83
CA THR A 30 8.34 -13.55 3.35
C THR A 30 9.41 -12.80 2.56
N ILE A 31 10.58 -13.42 2.39
CA ILE A 31 11.69 -12.81 1.64
C ILE A 31 11.30 -12.62 0.17
N GLY A 32 10.66 -13.62 -0.44
CA GLY A 32 10.27 -13.59 -1.85
C GLY A 32 9.30 -12.46 -2.16
N VAL A 33 8.21 -12.37 -1.42
CA VAL A 33 7.18 -11.33 -1.64
C VAL A 33 7.74 -9.93 -1.43
N ILE A 34 8.42 -9.68 -0.29
CA ILE A 34 8.95 -8.35 -0.01
C ILE A 34 10.11 -7.98 -0.96
N SER A 35 11.01 -8.93 -1.26
CA SER A 35 12.08 -8.71 -2.23
C SER A 35 11.50 -8.40 -3.61
N GLY A 36 10.50 -9.16 -4.06
CA GLY A 36 9.81 -8.93 -5.32
C GLY A 36 9.21 -7.53 -5.41
N PHE A 37 8.54 -7.09 -4.34
CA PHE A 37 7.96 -5.75 -4.28
C PHE A 37 9.02 -4.65 -4.33
N LEU A 38 10.05 -4.72 -3.51
CA LEU A 38 11.09 -3.70 -3.47
C LEU A 38 11.92 -3.65 -4.77
N VAL A 39 12.12 -4.78 -5.43
CA VAL A 39 12.83 -4.87 -6.70
C VAL A 39 11.97 -4.33 -7.85
N ALA A 40 10.70 -4.73 -7.93
CA ALA A 40 9.79 -4.21 -8.94
C ALA A 40 9.57 -2.70 -8.78
N GLY A 41 9.20 -2.25 -7.59
CA GLY A 41 8.98 -0.83 -7.29
C GLY A 41 10.23 0.03 -7.54
N GLY A 42 11.42 -0.45 -7.12
CA GLY A 42 12.67 0.25 -7.39
C GLY A 42 13.01 0.31 -8.90
N SER A 43 12.79 -0.78 -9.64
CA SER A 43 13.04 -0.82 -11.08
C SER A 43 12.04 0.04 -11.86
N MET A 44 10.77 0.06 -11.45
CA MET A 44 9.73 0.90 -12.04
C MET A 44 10.00 2.38 -11.77
N LYS A 45 10.38 2.73 -10.53
CA LYS A 45 10.75 4.11 -10.18
C LYS A 45 11.92 4.59 -11.02
N THR A 46 12.95 3.75 -11.22
CA THR A 46 14.07 4.09 -12.10
C THR A 46 13.62 4.26 -13.55
N ALA A 47 12.76 3.37 -14.06
CA ALA A 47 12.24 3.50 -15.42
C ALA A 47 11.39 4.78 -15.60
N TYR A 48 10.63 5.16 -14.58
CA TYR A 48 9.89 6.42 -14.56
C TYR A 48 10.85 7.61 -14.56
N ASP A 49 11.84 7.65 -13.68
CA ASP A 49 12.78 8.78 -13.57
C ASP A 49 13.64 8.93 -14.85
N GLU A 50 14.16 7.83 -15.41
CA GLU A 50 14.93 7.83 -16.66
C GLU A 50 14.07 8.19 -17.88
N SER A 51 12.75 8.02 -17.79
CA SER A 51 11.84 8.32 -18.90
C SER A 51 11.82 9.80 -19.26
N PHE A 52 12.05 10.69 -18.29
CA PHE A 52 12.08 12.14 -18.52
C PHE A 52 13.15 12.56 -19.53
N GLU A 53 14.34 12.02 -19.39
CA GLU A 53 15.45 12.26 -20.34
C GLU A 53 15.26 11.47 -21.63
N LYS A 54 14.97 10.17 -21.52
CA LYS A 54 14.87 9.25 -22.67
C LYS A 54 13.80 9.66 -23.68
N TYR A 55 12.65 10.12 -23.18
CA TYR A 55 11.52 10.54 -24.02
C TYR A 55 11.42 12.04 -24.16
N ASN A 56 12.41 12.80 -23.66
CA ASN A 56 12.48 14.26 -23.70
C ASN A 56 11.17 14.90 -23.23
N ILE A 57 10.77 14.58 -21.98
CA ILE A 57 9.51 15.08 -21.42
C ILE A 57 9.56 16.57 -21.23
N GLU A 58 8.47 17.24 -21.52
CA GLU A 58 8.28 18.68 -21.44
C GLU A 58 8.59 19.23 -20.03
N ASP A 59 8.96 20.52 -19.96
CA ASP A 59 9.04 21.25 -18.69
C ASP A 59 7.71 21.92 -18.34
N GLY A 60 6.75 21.80 -19.24
CA GLY A 60 5.35 22.17 -19.10
C GLY A 60 4.70 22.40 -20.45
N HIS A 61 3.40 22.63 -20.43
CA HIS A 61 2.64 23.00 -21.62
C HIS A 61 1.63 24.10 -21.34
N PHE A 62 1.22 24.79 -22.39
CA PHE A 62 0.12 25.74 -22.37
C PHE A 62 -0.77 25.54 -23.59
N VAL A 63 -2.04 25.87 -23.44
CA VAL A 63 -3.03 25.82 -24.51
C VAL A 63 -3.43 27.24 -24.86
N LEU A 64 -3.41 27.56 -26.17
CA LEU A 64 -3.88 28.83 -26.69
C LEU A 64 -5.29 28.66 -27.29
N LYS A 65 -6.07 29.72 -27.25
CA LYS A 65 -7.40 29.76 -27.86
C LYS A 65 -7.37 29.53 -29.39
N ASN A 66 -6.35 30.08 -30.06
CA ASN A 66 -6.14 29.92 -31.50
C ASN A 66 -4.70 29.44 -31.73
N GLU A 67 -4.46 28.82 -32.89
CA GLU A 67 -3.10 28.43 -33.27
C GLU A 67 -2.18 29.68 -33.34
N ALA A 68 -0.98 29.57 -32.72
CA ALA A 68 0.03 30.62 -32.78
C ALA A 68 0.62 30.74 -34.17
N ASP A 69 0.72 31.95 -34.66
CA ASP A 69 1.45 32.25 -35.87
C ASP A 69 2.99 32.14 -35.65
N LYS A 70 3.74 32.16 -36.75
CA LYS A 70 5.21 32.03 -36.68
C LYS A 70 5.89 33.17 -35.90
N ASN A 71 5.25 34.34 -35.85
CA ASN A 71 5.79 35.53 -35.18
C ASN A 71 5.59 35.37 -33.65
N LEU A 72 4.41 34.98 -33.23
CA LEU A 72 4.15 34.71 -31.82
C LEU A 72 5.07 33.62 -31.27
N ILE A 73 5.27 32.53 -32.02
CA ILE A 73 6.20 31.45 -31.61
C ILE A 73 7.61 32.00 -31.40
N LYS A 74 8.15 32.77 -32.38
CA LYS A 74 9.48 33.36 -32.25
C LYS A 74 9.58 34.34 -31.06
N GLU A 75 8.55 35.13 -30.81
CA GLU A 75 8.53 36.06 -29.69
C GLU A 75 8.50 35.33 -28.34
N ILE A 76 7.78 34.19 -28.23
CA ILE A 76 7.76 33.37 -27.03
C ILE A 76 9.12 32.72 -26.83
N GLU A 77 9.76 32.17 -27.86
CA GLU A 77 11.06 31.51 -27.77
C GLU A 77 12.19 32.45 -27.32
N LYS A 78 12.06 33.80 -27.49
CA LYS A 78 12.99 34.77 -26.91
C LYS A 78 13.07 34.73 -25.37
N GLU A 79 12.11 34.06 -24.70
CA GLU A 79 12.10 33.89 -23.25
C GLU A 79 12.94 32.69 -22.77
N HIS A 80 13.94 32.27 -23.58
CA HIS A 80 14.82 31.14 -23.27
C HIS A 80 14.07 29.81 -23.10
N VAL A 81 13.06 29.58 -23.92
CA VAL A 81 12.30 28.34 -24.05
C VAL A 81 12.24 27.93 -25.52
N LYS A 82 12.16 26.63 -25.75
CA LYS A 82 11.88 26.08 -27.07
C LYS A 82 10.49 25.47 -27.08
N LEU A 83 9.70 25.82 -28.11
CA LEU A 83 8.32 25.40 -28.25
C LEU A 83 8.15 24.22 -29.21
N TYR A 84 7.21 23.33 -28.85
CA TYR A 84 6.82 22.19 -29.67
C TYR A 84 5.31 22.10 -29.75
N LYS A 85 4.76 21.95 -30.95
CA LYS A 85 3.33 21.72 -31.14
C LYS A 85 2.96 20.35 -30.62
N ASN A 86 2.02 20.30 -29.69
CA ASN A 86 1.50 19.06 -29.07
C ASN A 86 -0.05 19.12 -29.09
N PHE A 87 -0.60 19.36 -30.27
CA PHE A 87 -2.04 19.55 -30.48
C PHE A 87 -2.77 18.21 -30.23
N TYR A 88 -3.96 18.33 -29.63
CA TYR A 88 -4.81 17.17 -29.37
C TYR A 88 -6.28 17.48 -29.56
N MET A 89 -7.08 16.42 -29.61
CA MET A 89 -8.54 16.47 -29.58
C MET A 89 -9.04 15.42 -28.60
N ASP A 90 -10.03 15.78 -27.80
CA ASP A 90 -10.76 14.84 -26.97
C ASP A 90 -11.95 14.32 -27.77
N ILE A 91 -11.99 13.02 -28.05
CA ILE A 91 -12.95 12.38 -28.96
C ILE A 91 -13.63 11.21 -28.26
N ASP A 92 -14.94 11.14 -28.39
CA ASP A 92 -15.74 10.02 -27.86
C ASP A 92 -15.29 8.69 -28.45
N ALA A 93 -15.14 7.69 -27.60
CA ALA A 93 -14.72 6.35 -27.96
C ALA A 93 -15.71 5.30 -27.48
N LYS A 94 -15.87 4.22 -28.25
CA LYS A 94 -16.69 3.05 -27.91
C LYS A 94 -15.93 1.78 -28.20
N ASN A 95 -15.88 0.86 -27.26
CA ASN A 95 -15.20 -0.42 -27.43
C ASN A 95 -15.99 -1.39 -28.34
N ASN A 96 -17.32 -1.24 -28.41
CA ASN A 96 -18.21 -1.98 -29.27
C ASN A 96 -19.52 -1.18 -29.49
N ASP A 97 -20.34 -1.62 -30.42
CA ASP A 97 -21.58 -0.93 -30.82
C ASP A 97 -22.64 -0.84 -29.69
N ASN A 98 -22.55 -1.74 -28.69
CA ASN A 98 -23.48 -1.80 -27.54
C ASN A 98 -22.93 -1.04 -26.31
N ASP A 99 -21.76 -0.43 -26.42
CA ASP A 99 -21.12 0.30 -25.31
C ASP A 99 -21.85 1.62 -25.07
N LYS A 100 -22.43 1.74 -23.88
CA LYS A 100 -23.15 2.96 -23.43
C LYS A 100 -22.29 3.84 -22.53
N SER A 101 -21.03 3.48 -22.29
CA SER A 101 -20.14 4.23 -21.41
C SER A 101 -19.58 5.44 -22.15
N ASP A 102 -19.59 6.59 -21.47
CA ASP A 102 -18.99 7.82 -21.97
C ASP A 102 -17.46 7.75 -21.82
N ARG A 103 -16.81 7.18 -22.84
CA ARG A 103 -15.35 7.09 -22.90
C ARG A 103 -14.79 8.16 -23.80
N THR A 104 -13.67 8.71 -23.39
CA THR A 104 -12.95 9.74 -24.12
C THR A 104 -11.52 9.32 -24.41
N LEU A 105 -11.09 9.48 -25.62
CA LEU A 105 -9.69 9.37 -26.04
C LEU A 105 -9.14 10.74 -26.39
N ARG A 106 -8.04 11.11 -25.72
CA ARG A 106 -7.21 12.26 -26.12
C ARG A 106 -6.29 11.82 -27.24
N VAL A 107 -6.59 12.29 -28.45
CA VAL A 107 -5.92 11.87 -29.66
C VAL A 107 -4.83 12.86 -30.04
N PHE A 108 -3.61 12.37 -30.28
CA PHE A 108 -2.45 13.14 -30.73
C PHE A 108 -1.94 12.65 -32.08
N LYS A 109 -1.21 13.50 -32.78
CA LYS A 109 -0.28 13.11 -33.85
C LYS A 109 0.94 12.41 -33.26
N ASN A 110 1.72 11.72 -34.10
CA ASN A 110 3.00 11.15 -33.65
C ASN A 110 3.96 12.25 -33.15
N ARG A 111 4.62 12.00 -32.01
CA ARG A 111 5.50 12.97 -31.34
C ARG A 111 6.94 12.46 -31.34
N GLU A 112 7.82 13.14 -32.10
CA GLU A 112 9.20 12.70 -32.32
C GLU A 112 10.25 13.51 -31.55
N LYS A 113 9.94 14.76 -31.18
CA LYS A 113 10.92 15.70 -30.60
C LYS A 113 10.79 15.82 -29.09
N VAL A 114 9.59 16.05 -28.59
CA VAL A 114 9.25 16.20 -27.18
C VAL A 114 8.13 15.24 -26.84
N ASN A 115 8.03 14.81 -25.61
CA ASN A 115 7.05 13.82 -25.14
C ASN A 115 7.00 12.59 -26.08
N LYS A 116 8.17 12.04 -26.37
CA LYS A 116 8.30 10.91 -27.30
C LYS A 116 7.53 9.71 -26.78
N ILE A 117 7.05 8.91 -27.70
CA ILE A 117 6.20 7.77 -27.43
C ILE A 117 7.05 6.51 -27.16
N CYS A 118 6.69 5.77 -26.13
CA CYS A 118 7.21 4.43 -25.88
C CYS A 118 6.28 3.39 -26.49
N LEU A 119 6.66 2.77 -27.61
CA LEU A 119 5.93 1.62 -28.15
C LEU A 119 6.19 0.40 -27.27
N MET A 120 5.13 -0.13 -26.64
CA MET A 120 5.19 -1.27 -25.74
C MET A 120 4.94 -2.59 -26.49
N LYS A 121 4.00 -2.58 -27.42
CA LYS A 121 3.60 -3.77 -28.19
C LYS A 121 3.01 -3.38 -29.55
N GLY A 122 3.23 -4.21 -30.57
CA GLY A 122 2.70 -3.97 -31.93
C GLY A 122 3.55 -2.98 -32.72
N GLU A 123 2.91 -2.16 -33.54
CA GLU A 123 3.53 -1.16 -34.41
C GLU A 123 2.82 0.18 -34.32
N MET A 124 3.53 1.27 -34.63
CA MET A 124 2.92 2.58 -34.74
C MET A 124 1.96 2.65 -35.93
N PRO A 125 0.83 3.35 -35.83
CA PRO A 125 -0.17 3.45 -36.89
C PRO A 125 0.38 4.16 -38.12
N LYS A 126 0.11 3.61 -39.30
CA LYS A 126 0.56 4.15 -40.60
C LYS A 126 -0.59 4.47 -41.54
N ALA A 127 -1.65 3.65 -41.49
CA ALA A 127 -2.83 3.82 -42.33
C ALA A 127 -3.92 4.63 -41.64
N ASP A 128 -4.78 5.30 -42.43
CA ASP A 128 -5.83 6.21 -41.93
C ASP A 128 -6.94 5.49 -41.13
N ASN A 129 -6.92 4.17 -41.06
CA ASN A 129 -7.83 3.35 -40.23
C ASN A 129 -7.13 2.66 -39.05
N GLU A 130 -5.93 3.12 -38.70
CA GLU A 130 -5.12 2.55 -37.62
C GLU A 130 -4.97 3.54 -36.46
N ILE A 131 -4.81 2.98 -35.25
CA ILE A 131 -4.64 3.73 -34.01
C ILE A 131 -3.69 2.98 -33.09
N ALA A 132 -2.82 3.71 -32.40
CA ALA A 132 -2.13 3.20 -31.22
C ALA A 132 -2.76 3.82 -29.97
N ILE A 133 -3.06 3.00 -28.97
CA ILE A 133 -3.72 3.43 -27.74
C ILE A 133 -2.82 3.20 -26.53
N ASP A 134 -3.04 3.97 -25.48
CA ASP A 134 -2.34 3.75 -24.21
C ASP A 134 -2.57 2.33 -23.72
N ARG A 135 -1.49 1.70 -23.23
CA ARG A 135 -1.51 0.31 -22.78
C ARG A 135 -2.43 0.11 -21.57
N MET A 136 -2.40 1.01 -20.58
CA MET A 136 -3.22 0.89 -19.37
C MET A 136 -4.71 1.02 -19.70
N TYR A 137 -5.07 1.99 -20.55
CA TYR A 137 -6.44 2.09 -21.09
C TYR A 137 -6.86 0.82 -21.84
N ALA A 138 -5.96 0.28 -22.67
CA ALA A 138 -6.24 -0.95 -23.43
C ALA A 138 -6.47 -2.16 -22.50
N ASP A 139 -5.63 -2.34 -21.49
CA ASP A 139 -5.73 -3.46 -20.54
C ASP A 139 -7.03 -3.36 -19.72
N ASN A 140 -7.38 -2.17 -19.22
CA ASN A 140 -8.62 -1.93 -18.46
C ASN A 140 -9.87 -2.17 -19.31
N ASN A 141 -9.79 -1.91 -20.60
CA ASN A 141 -10.89 -2.11 -21.57
C ASN A 141 -10.80 -3.43 -22.33
N LYS A 142 -9.86 -4.33 -21.97
CA LYS A 142 -9.65 -5.65 -22.60
C LYS A 142 -9.38 -5.58 -24.10
N LEU A 143 -8.81 -4.47 -24.57
CA LEU A 143 -8.40 -4.27 -25.95
C LEU A 143 -7.00 -4.84 -26.19
N LYS A 144 -6.78 -5.45 -27.33
CA LYS A 144 -5.50 -6.05 -27.73
C LYS A 144 -5.09 -5.54 -29.12
N VAL A 145 -3.81 -5.62 -29.44
CA VAL A 145 -3.34 -5.39 -30.81
C VAL A 145 -4.14 -6.28 -31.77
N GLY A 146 -4.69 -5.67 -32.81
CA GLY A 146 -5.59 -6.29 -33.78
C GLY A 146 -7.09 -6.09 -33.48
N ALA A 147 -7.46 -5.63 -32.29
CA ALA A 147 -8.85 -5.29 -31.97
C ALA A 147 -9.31 -4.03 -32.72
N TYR A 148 -10.60 -3.80 -32.74
CA TYR A 148 -11.20 -2.59 -33.32
C TYR A 148 -11.84 -1.75 -32.21
N ILE A 149 -11.73 -0.42 -32.35
CA ILE A 149 -12.36 0.55 -31.49
C ILE A 149 -13.05 1.62 -32.37
N GLN A 150 -14.19 2.13 -31.93
CA GLN A 150 -14.82 3.28 -32.56
C GLN A 150 -14.33 4.57 -31.91
N VAL A 151 -13.84 5.53 -32.69
CA VAL A 151 -13.39 6.84 -32.23
C VAL A 151 -13.99 7.91 -33.14
N GLY A 152 -14.82 8.80 -32.59
CA GLY A 152 -15.51 9.81 -33.37
C GLY A 152 -16.37 9.24 -34.49
N GLY A 153 -16.99 8.09 -34.28
CA GLY A 153 -17.79 7.38 -35.27
C GLY A 153 -17.01 6.57 -36.32
N LYS A 154 -15.68 6.66 -36.36
CA LYS A 154 -14.82 5.86 -37.24
C LYS A 154 -14.37 4.58 -36.56
N LYS A 155 -14.41 3.44 -37.25
CA LYS A 155 -13.91 2.14 -36.78
C LYS A 155 -12.42 2.03 -37.10
N LEU A 156 -11.56 2.02 -36.07
CA LEU A 156 -10.11 1.98 -36.20
C LEU A 156 -9.55 0.65 -35.67
N LYS A 157 -8.50 0.16 -36.32
CA LYS A 157 -7.76 -1.03 -35.89
C LYS A 157 -6.65 -0.62 -34.93
N VAL A 158 -6.62 -1.22 -33.77
CA VAL A 158 -5.52 -1.06 -32.79
C VAL A 158 -4.29 -1.76 -33.31
N THR A 159 -3.26 -1.03 -33.73
CA THR A 159 -2.00 -1.60 -34.25
C THR A 159 -0.88 -1.59 -33.22
N GLY A 160 -0.94 -0.69 -32.23
CA GLY A 160 0.07 -0.59 -31.19
C GLY A 160 -0.51 -0.26 -29.82
N LEU A 161 0.19 -0.74 -28.79
CA LEU A 161 0.01 -0.31 -27.41
C LEU A 161 1.21 0.53 -27.02
N VAL A 162 0.95 1.73 -26.50
CA VAL A 162 1.97 2.73 -26.17
C VAL A 162 1.94 3.11 -24.70
N ALA A 163 3.03 3.64 -24.20
CA ALA A 163 3.09 4.33 -22.92
C ALA A 163 3.63 5.74 -23.16
N LEU A 164 3.04 6.71 -22.47
CA LEU A 164 3.39 8.12 -22.60
C LEU A 164 3.78 8.65 -21.23
N SER A 165 5.04 9.04 -21.07
CA SER A 165 5.56 9.49 -19.77
C SER A 165 5.02 10.87 -19.35
N ASP A 166 4.49 11.66 -20.29
CA ASP A 166 3.72 12.87 -20.00
C ASP A 166 2.27 12.58 -19.56
N TYR A 167 1.82 11.33 -19.69
CA TYR A 167 0.57 10.76 -19.18
C TYR A 167 0.83 9.46 -18.41
N SER A 168 1.83 9.46 -17.55
CA SER A 168 2.11 8.28 -16.71
C SER A 168 0.93 7.90 -15.82
N ALA A 169 0.12 8.88 -15.40
CA ALA A 169 -1.22 8.70 -14.87
C ALA A 169 -2.23 9.38 -15.80
N LEU A 170 -3.31 8.68 -16.19
CA LEU A 170 -4.25 9.13 -17.21
C LEU A 170 -5.26 10.16 -16.67
N PHE A 171 -4.77 11.32 -16.23
CA PHE A 171 -5.60 12.45 -15.84
C PHE A 171 -6.23 13.11 -17.08
N SER A 172 -7.55 13.24 -17.08
CA SER A 172 -8.26 14.01 -18.10
C SER A 172 -8.06 15.51 -17.93
N ASN A 173 -8.09 15.97 -16.67
CA ASN A 173 -7.81 17.35 -16.28
C ASN A 173 -6.84 17.37 -15.10
N ASN A 174 -5.98 18.37 -15.08
CA ASN A 174 -4.98 18.52 -14.00
C ASN A 174 -5.60 18.83 -12.63
N SER A 175 -6.84 19.24 -12.59
CA SER A 175 -7.61 19.55 -11.39
C SER A 175 -8.48 18.38 -10.89
N ASP A 176 -8.48 17.25 -11.61
CA ASP A 176 -9.18 16.05 -11.16
C ASP A 176 -8.54 15.51 -9.88
N LEU A 177 -9.35 15.01 -8.96
CA LEU A 177 -8.87 14.40 -7.71
C LEU A 177 -8.15 13.08 -7.94
N MET A 178 -8.59 12.35 -8.97
CA MET A 178 -8.03 11.06 -9.39
C MET A 178 -8.23 10.88 -10.89
N PHE A 179 -7.33 10.17 -11.54
CA PHE A 179 -7.48 9.77 -12.93
C PHE A 179 -8.43 8.58 -13.08
N ASP A 180 -8.96 8.38 -14.28
CA ASP A 180 -9.85 7.27 -14.62
C ASP A 180 -9.40 6.59 -15.92
N ALA A 181 -8.50 5.66 -15.79
CA ALA A 181 -7.97 4.92 -16.94
C ALA A 181 -8.95 3.90 -17.55
N VAL A 182 -10.18 3.81 -17.04
CA VAL A 182 -11.26 3.02 -17.64
C VAL A 182 -12.02 3.85 -18.67
N LEU A 183 -12.33 5.10 -18.33
CA LEU A 183 -13.13 5.99 -19.16
C LEU A 183 -12.28 6.97 -19.98
N PHE A 184 -11.08 7.32 -19.53
CA PHE A 184 -10.18 8.23 -20.23
C PHE A 184 -8.89 7.49 -20.66
N GLY A 185 -8.46 7.75 -21.90
CA GLY A 185 -7.21 7.22 -22.44
C GLY A 185 -6.54 8.20 -23.39
N VAL A 186 -5.31 7.86 -23.77
CA VAL A 186 -4.53 8.64 -24.75
C VAL A 186 -4.26 7.76 -25.97
N ALA A 187 -4.30 8.37 -27.14
CA ALA A 187 -4.15 7.65 -28.41
C ALA A 187 -3.30 8.47 -29.41
N ILE A 188 -2.67 7.73 -30.31
CA ILE A 188 -1.86 8.27 -31.40
C ILE A 188 -2.46 7.81 -32.71
N VAL A 189 -2.62 8.76 -33.64
CA VAL A 189 -3.11 8.50 -34.98
C VAL A 189 -2.18 9.10 -36.03
N PRO A 190 -2.23 8.64 -37.30
CA PRO A 190 -1.54 9.28 -38.42
C PRO A 190 -2.01 10.73 -38.62
N ASP A 191 -1.12 11.58 -39.13
CA ASP A 191 -1.40 13.00 -39.35
C ASP A 191 -2.66 13.25 -40.19
N LYS A 192 -2.85 12.46 -41.26
CA LYS A 192 -4.00 12.59 -42.15
C LYS A 192 -5.31 12.26 -41.42
N LEU A 193 -5.34 11.19 -40.61
CA LEU A 193 -6.53 10.85 -39.83
C LEU A 193 -6.84 11.94 -38.78
N PHE A 194 -5.81 12.48 -38.12
CA PHE A 194 -5.97 13.60 -37.19
C PHE A 194 -6.63 14.79 -37.86
N ASP A 195 -6.15 15.21 -39.04
CA ASP A 195 -6.67 16.36 -39.75
C ASP A 195 -8.08 16.13 -40.34
N GLU A 196 -8.48 14.85 -40.54
CA GLU A 196 -9.85 14.51 -40.96
C GLU A 196 -10.88 14.60 -39.82
N TYR A 197 -10.46 14.53 -38.56
CA TYR A 197 -11.34 14.76 -37.43
C TYR A 197 -11.66 16.25 -37.33
N ASN A 198 -12.85 16.62 -37.70
CA ASN A 198 -13.29 18.05 -37.65
C ASN A 198 -13.83 18.38 -36.23
N HIS A 199 -13.06 18.07 -35.20
CA HIS A 199 -13.37 18.37 -33.81
C HIS A 199 -12.59 19.58 -33.30
N ASN A 200 -12.96 20.14 -32.15
CA ASN A 200 -12.26 21.22 -31.49
C ASN A 200 -10.82 20.85 -31.16
N ILE A 201 -9.88 21.40 -31.89
CA ILE A 201 -8.45 21.19 -31.65
C ILE A 201 -8.01 22.05 -30.46
N ALA A 202 -7.40 21.42 -29.48
CA ALA A 202 -6.67 22.10 -28.42
C ALA A 202 -5.26 22.45 -28.93
N TYR A 203 -5.00 23.77 -29.12
CA TYR A 203 -3.70 24.24 -29.58
C TYR A 203 -2.69 24.26 -28.45
N SER A 204 -2.24 23.05 -28.06
CA SER A 204 -1.29 22.82 -26.98
C SER A 204 0.15 22.95 -27.46
N TYR A 205 0.95 23.68 -26.69
CA TYR A 205 2.38 23.88 -26.93
C TYR A 205 3.16 23.42 -25.71
N ALA A 206 3.96 22.37 -25.88
CA ALA A 206 4.92 21.95 -24.89
C ALA A 206 6.18 22.84 -24.96
N TRP A 207 6.77 23.17 -23.82
CA TRP A 207 8.05 23.89 -23.80
C TRP A 207 9.15 23.11 -23.10
N LYS A 208 10.38 23.41 -23.50
CA LYS A 208 11.62 23.03 -22.80
C LYS A 208 12.42 24.29 -22.52
N TYR A 209 12.96 24.41 -21.32
CA TYR A 209 13.87 25.47 -20.96
C TYR A 209 15.24 25.26 -21.63
N ASP A 210 15.87 26.32 -22.15
CA ASP A 210 17.25 26.25 -22.67
C ASP A 210 18.26 25.81 -21.58
N LYS A 211 17.96 26.15 -20.32
CA LYS A 211 18.71 25.74 -19.14
C LYS A 211 17.74 25.29 -18.06
N GLU A 212 17.83 24.04 -17.66
CA GLU A 212 16.96 23.48 -16.61
C GLU A 212 17.17 24.21 -15.28
N PRO A 213 16.10 24.50 -14.52
CA PRO A 213 16.14 25.01 -13.15
C PRO A 213 16.84 24.02 -12.22
N ALA A 214 17.53 24.55 -11.19
CA ALA A 214 18.27 23.71 -10.25
C ALA A 214 17.37 23.02 -9.20
N ASP A 215 16.22 23.61 -8.91
CA ASP A 215 15.25 23.11 -7.94
C ASP A 215 13.83 23.61 -8.28
N GLU A 216 12.81 22.99 -7.66
CA GLU A 216 11.38 23.32 -7.86
C GLU A 216 11.06 24.79 -7.57
N LYS A 217 11.71 25.41 -6.57
CA LYS A 217 11.50 26.83 -6.24
C LYS A 217 12.02 27.74 -7.33
N SER A 218 13.16 27.42 -7.90
CA SER A 218 13.74 28.13 -9.05
C SER A 218 12.90 27.92 -10.30
N GLU A 219 12.39 26.71 -10.51
CA GLU A 219 11.49 26.37 -11.61
C GLU A 219 10.21 27.17 -11.52
N LYS A 220 9.58 27.24 -10.34
CA LYS A 220 8.36 28.06 -10.16
C LYS A 220 8.60 29.52 -10.48
N LYS A 221 9.66 30.14 -9.95
CA LYS A 221 9.97 31.55 -10.24
C LYS A 221 10.16 31.80 -11.73
N LYS A 222 10.82 30.87 -12.43
CA LYS A 222 11.04 30.95 -13.86
C LYS A 222 9.74 30.76 -14.63
N SER A 223 8.92 29.81 -14.18
CA SER A 223 7.61 29.51 -14.75
C SER A 223 6.63 30.67 -14.59
N ASP A 224 6.54 31.28 -13.40
CA ASP A 224 5.65 32.43 -13.17
C ASP A 224 6.01 33.62 -14.09
N LYS A 225 7.30 33.96 -14.19
CA LYS A 225 7.78 35.00 -15.11
C LYS A 225 7.50 34.65 -16.57
N PHE A 226 7.63 33.39 -16.94
CA PHE A 226 7.33 32.95 -18.31
C PHE A 226 5.84 33.06 -18.59
N MET A 227 4.98 32.67 -17.63
CA MET A 227 3.53 32.79 -17.77
C MET A 227 3.09 34.26 -17.99
N GLU A 228 3.62 35.19 -17.16
CA GLU A 228 3.31 36.62 -17.31
C GLU A 228 3.65 37.15 -18.72
N LYS A 229 4.86 36.84 -19.19
CA LYS A 229 5.32 37.25 -20.52
C LYS A 229 4.54 36.58 -21.65
N LEU A 230 4.24 35.30 -21.51
CA LEU A 230 3.43 34.52 -22.45
C LEU A 230 2.03 35.16 -22.60
N ALA A 231 1.38 35.47 -21.47
CA ALA A 231 0.04 36.10 -21.48
C ALA A 231 0.03 37.44 -22.19
N VAL A 232 1.04 38.28 -21.92
CA VAL A 232 1.18 39.61 -22.60
C VAL A 232 1.40 39.40 -24.09
N LYS A 233 2.32 38.54 -24.52
CA LYS A 233 2.62 38.29 -25.94
C LYS A 233 1.43 37.69 -26.67
N ALA A 234 0.71 36.75 -26.07
CA ALA A 234 -0.51 36.19 -26.64
C ALA A 234 -1.59 37.27 -26.82
N TYR A 235 -1.81 38.11 -25.81
CA TYR A 235 -2.79 39.19 -25.88
C TYR A 235 -2.47 40.21 -26.99
N MET A 236 -1.19 40.57 -27.15
CA MET A 236 -0.74 41.50 -28.20
C MET A 236 -1.01 40.99 -29.62
N THR A 237 -1.12 39.68 -29.81
CA THR A 237 -1.46 39.05 -31.09
C THR A 237 -2.93 38.69 -31.23
N GLY A 238 -3.78 39.13 -30.31
CA GLY A 238 -5.22 38.83 -30.32
C GLY A 238 -5.55 37.38 -29.93
N ASN A 239 -4.59 36.68 -29.28
CA ASN A 239 -4.76 35.35 -28.75
C ASN A 239 -4.91 35.38 -27.21
N SER A 240 -5.23 34.25 -26.58
CA SER A 240 -5.29 34.10 -25.14
C SER A 240 -4.75 32.78 -24.71
N VAL A 241 -4.22 32.74 -23.49
CA VAL A 241 -3.79 31.48 -22.83
C VAL A 241 -4.99 30.91 -22.09
N ASP A 242 -5.46 29.75 -22.50
CA ASP A 242 -6.59 29.05 -21.85
C ASP A 242 -6.13 28.17 -20.68
N THR A 243 -4.96 27.55 -20.82
CA THR A 243 -4.39 26.67 -19.78
C THR A 243 -2.87 26.84 -19.76
N TYR A 244 -2.28 26.80 -18.56
CA TYR A 244 -0.84 26.84 -18.36
C TYR A 244 -0.46 25.87 -17.23
N ILE A 245 0.31 24.84 -17.55
CA ILE A 245 0.64 23.74 -16.62
C ILE A 245 2.15 23.46 -16.68
N PRO A 246 2.93 23.92 -15.71
CA PRO A 246 4.33 23.54 -15.60
C PRO A 246 4.45 22.08 -15.10
N ARG A 247 5.56 21.40 -15.46
CA ARG A 247 5.78 19.98 -15.14
C ARG A 247 5.59 19.66 -13.67
N TYR A 248 6.13 20.46 -12.76
CA TYR A 248 6.05 20.24 -11.31
C TYR A 248 4.61 20.27 -10.75
N SER A 249 3.66 20.84 -11.47
CA SER A 249 2.23 20.88 -11.10
C SER A 249 1.35 20.02 -12.02
N ASN A 250 1.94 19.25 -12.93
CA ASN A 250 1.22 18.38 -13.84
C ASN A 250 0.97 17.01 -13.20
N SER A 251 -0.25 16.79 -12.70
CA SER A 251 -0.64 15.54 -12.05
C SER A 251 -0.47 14.30 -12.95
N ALA A 252 -0.67 14.44 -14.27
CA ALA A 252 -0.48 13.34 -15.23
C ALA A 252 0.99 12.87 -15.27
N ILE A 253 1.93 13.75 -14.92
CA ILE A 253 3.36 13.44 -14.86
C ILE A 253 3.76 13.03 -13.45
N THR A 254 3.45 13.82 -12.41
CA THR A 254 4.05 13.72 -11.07
C THR A 254 3.43 12.64 -10.18
N PHE A 255 2.14 12.39 -10.33
CA PHE A 255 1.36 11.49 -9.47
C PHE A 255 2.00 10.09 -9.33
N THR A 256 2.40 9.50 -10.44
CA THR A 256 3.02 8.16 -10.47
C THR A 256 4.29 8.07 -9.61
N GLY A 257 5.13 9.11 -9.67
CA GLY A 257 6.38 9.15 -8.89
C GLY A 257 6.15 9.23 -7.39
N ASP A 258 5.16 10.01 -6.98
CA ASP A 258 4.79 10.23 -5.58
C ASP A 258 4.16 8.97 -4.98
N ASP A 259 3.28 8.32 -5.76
CA ASP A 259 2.55 7.13 -5.30
C ASP A 259 3.47 5.89 -5.18
N ILE A 260 4.37 5.65 -6.15
CA ILE A 260 5.40 4.59 -6.04
C ILE A 260 6.24 4.78 -4.77
N GLY A 261 6.54 6.03 -4.38
CA GLY A 261 7.25 6.36 -3.15
C GLY A 261 6.46 5.95 -1.90
N SER A 262 5.18 6.25 -1.87
CA SER A 262 4.26 5.92 -0.76
C SER A 262 4.08 4.41 -0.60
N ASP A 263 3.93 3.68 -1.69
CA ASP A 263 3.85 2.22 -1.70
C ASP A 263 5.08 1.55 -1.08
N GLN A 264 6.27 2.05 -1.40
CA GLN A 264 7.51 1.54 -0.82
C GLN A 264 7.54 1.74 0.69
N ALA A 265 7.07 2.88 1.20
CA ALA A 265 6.99 3.15 2.64
C ALA A 265 6.05 2.17 3.35
N MET A 266 4.86 1.91 2.78
CA MET A 266 3.90 0.94 3.31
C MET A 266 4.50 -0.47 3.39
N MET A 267 5.22 -0.91 2.35
CA MET A 267 5.86 -2.23 2.34
C MET A 267 7.01 -2.36 3.33
N MET A 268 7.68 -1.26 3.67
CA MET A 268 8.69 -1.27 4.75
C MET A 268 8.06 -1.58 6.11
N VAL A 269 6.87 -1.05 6.41
CA VAL A 269 6.16 -1.37 7.66
C VAL A 269 5.77 -2.84 7.70
N LEU A 270 5.22 -3.38 6.60
CA LEU A 270 4.91 -4.81 6.49
C LEU A 270 6.17 -5.67 6.71
N LEU A 271 7.31 -5.28 6.13
CA LEU A 271 8.60 -5.96 6.34
C LEU A 271 8.97 -6.00 7.83
N TYR A 272 8.84 -4.89 8.57
CA TYR A 272 9.16 -4.86 10.01
C TYR A 272 8.25 -5.77 10.83
N ILE A 273 6.96 -5.83 10.52
CA ILE A 273 6.01 -6.77 11.14
C ILE A 273 6.45 -8.21 10.89
N LEU A 274 6.78 -8.56 9.66
CA LEU A 274 7.20 -9.91 9.28
C LEU A 274 8.54 -10.30 9.93
N ILE A 275 9.48 -9.37 10.06
CA ILE A 275 10.74 -9.58 10.79
C ILE A 275 10.46 -9.86 12.27
N ALA A 276 9.55 -9.13 12.91
CA ALA A 276 9.17 -9.38 14.30
C ALA A 276 8.55 -10.76 14.49
N ILE A 277 7.70 -11.18 13.56
CA ILE A 277 7.10 -12.53 13.55
C ILE A 277 8.20 -13.61 13.37
N MET A 278 9.13 -13.42 12.43
CA MET A 278 10.26 -14.32 12.24
C MET A 278 11.09 -14.45 13.52
N ALA A 279 11.42 -13.32 14.13
CA ALA A 279 12.16 -13.26 15.39
C ALA A 279 11.46 -14.08 16.49
N PHE A 280 10.16 -13.92 16.62
CA PHE A 280 9.34 -14.69 17.56
C PHE A 280 9.35 -16.20 17.26
N ILE A 281 9.13 -16.60 16.01
CA ILE A 281 9.16 -18.02 15.59
C ILE A 281 10.49 -18.68 15.95
N PHE A 282 11.61 -18.00 15.67
CA PHE A 282 12.94 -18.54 15.95
C PHE A 282 13.21 -18.65 17.44
N ALA A 283 12.86 -17.63 18.23
CA ALA A 283 13.01 -17.66 19.68
C ALA A 283 12.24 -18.85 20.30
N VAL A 284 11.02 -19.08 19.85
CA VAL A 284 10.17 -20.18 20.31
C VAL A 284 10.75 -21.53 19.88
N THR A 285 11.13 -21.64 18.61
CA THR A 285 11.63 -22.91 18.04
C THR A 285 12.94 -23.34 18.68
N ILE A 286 13.91 -22.44 18.84
CA ILE A 286 15.18 -22.77 19.48
C ILE A 286 15.00 -23.12 20.97
N SER A 287 14.13 -22.37 21.65
CA SER A 287 13.80 -22.65 23.06
C SER A 287 13.19 -24.05 23.25
N HIS A 288 12.31 -24.45 22.32
CA HIS A 288 11.71 -25.77 22.29
C HIS A 288 12.78 -26.86 21.99
N THR A 289 13.63 -26.66 20.99
CA THR A 289 14.70 -27.60 20.62
C THR A 289 15.63 -27.88 21.80
N ILE A 290 16.09 -26.83 22.48
CA ILE A 290 16.95 -27.01 23.67
C ILE A 290 16.23 -27.77 24.77
N SER A 291 14.95 -27.55 24.99
CA SER A 291 14.18 -28.22 26.03
C SER A 291 13.96 -29.69 25.70
N ARG A 292 13.74 -30.03 24.45
CA ARG A 292 13.59 -31.44 23.99
C ARG A 292 14.91 -32.19 24.05
N GLU A 293 15.99 -31.57 23.60
CA GLU A 293 17.34 -32.14 23.53
C GLU A 293 18.11 -32.01 24.85
N ALA A 294 17.45 -31.62 25.94
CA ALA A 294 18.10 -31.31 27.21
C ALA A 294 18.99 -32.45 27.73
N ALA A 295 18.48 -33.70 27.77
CA ALA A 295 19.25 -34.86 28.24
C ALA A 295 20.52 -35.06 27.40
N VAL A 296 20.40 -34.96 26.05
CA VAL A 296 21.52 -35.10 25.13
C VAL A 296 22.55 -33.98 25.33
N ILE A 297 22.10 -32.75 25.50
CA ILE A 297 23.00 -31.62 25.81
C ILE A 297 23.71 -31.85 27.13
N GLY A 298 23.01 -32.37 28.15
CA GLY A 298 23.57 -32.71 29.43
C GLY A 298 24.65 -33.77 29.32
N THR A 299 24.39 -34.88 28.60
CA THR A 299 25.35 -35.97 28.35
C THR A 299 26.56 -35.46 27.57
N LEU A 300 26.38 -34.73 26.47
CA LEU A 300 27.51 -34.17 25.71
C LEU A 300 28.40 -33.27 26.58
N ARG A 301 27.80 -32.44 27.43
CA ARG A 301 28.52 -31.60 28.37
C ARG A 301 29.24 -32.38 29.44
N ALA A 302 28.66 -33.48 29.93
CA ALA A 302 29.30 -34.40 30.88
C ALA A 302 30.49 -35.15 30.24
N MET A 303 30.42 -35.41 28.92
CA MET A 303 31.49 -36.03 28.13
C MET A 303 32.62 -35.05 27.73
N GLY A 304 32.56 -33.77 28.19
CA GLY A 304 33.63 -32.81 28.01
C GLY A 304 33.44 -31.84 26.81
N TYR A 305 32.33 -31.90 26.07
CA TYR A 305 32.08 -30.91 25.04
C TYR A 305 31.90 -29.49 25.63
N THR A 306 32.55 -28.54 25.02
CA THR A 306 32.50 -27.13 25.46
C THR A 306 31.15 -26.49 25.15
N LYS A 307 30.83 -25.43 25.89
CA LYS A 307 29.61 -24.63 25.63
C LYS A 307 29.57 -24.13 24.17
N GLY A 308 30.73 -23.66 23.64
CA GLY A 308 30.86 -23.14 22.31
C GLY A 308 30.57 -24.16 21.22
N GLU A 309 31.06 -25.42 21.38
CA GLU A 309 30.78 -26.47 20.42
C GLU A 309 29.29 -26.83 20.36
N ILE A 310 28.63 -26.87 21.51
CA ILE A 310 27.18 -27.12 21.58
C ILE A 310 26.38 -25.95 20.96
N VAL A 311 26.73 -24.70 21.30
CA VAL A 311 26.13 -23.50 20.68
C VAL A 311 26.26 -23.57 19.17
N ARG A 312 27.47 -23.82 18.68
CA ARG A 312 27.74 -23.91 17.22
C ARG A 312 26.93 -25.03 16.56
N HIS A 313 26.80 -26.17 17.20
CA HIS A 313 26.04 -27.31 16.67
C HIS A 313 24.56 -26.97 16.52
N TYR A 314 23.89 -26.49 17.58
CA TYR A 314 22.45 -26.15 17.53
C TYR A 314 22.14 -24.90 16.75
N LEU A 315 23.11 -24.01 16.50
CA LEU A 315 22.97 -22.84 15.65
C LEU A 315 23.04 -23.21 14.15
N THR A 316 23.78 -24.27 13.79
CA THR A 316 24.08 -24.59 12.39
C THR A 316 22.82 -24.88 11.58
N LEU A 317 21.91 -25.76 12.03
CA LEU A 317 20.71 -26.12 11.25
C LEU A 317 19.75 -24.96 11.02
N PRO A 318 19.36 -24.18 12.04
CA PRO A 318 18.53 -22.99 11.82
C PRO A 318 19.17 -22.02 10.81
N MET A 319 20.49 -21.80 10.92
CA MET A 319 21.18 -20.85 10.02
C MET A 319 21.27 -21.37 8.60
N VAL A 320 21.55 -22.66 8.38
CA VAL A 320 21.58 -23.27 7.05
C VAL A 320 20.20 -23.19 6.40
N VAL A 321 19.15 -23.57 7.12
CA VAL A 321 17.77 -23.51 6.61
C VAL A 321 17.40 -22.08 6.25
N SER A 322 17.73 -21.10 7.10
CA SER A 322 17.48 -19.69 6.85
C SER A 322 18.24 -19.17 5.66
N PHE A 323 19.50 -19.54 5.51
CA PHE A 323 20.33 -19.14 4.39
C PHE A 323 19.81 -19.69 3.05
N VAL A 324 19.42 -20.97 3.02
CA VAL A 324 18.83 -21.60 1.83
C VAL A 324 17.47 -20.98 1.52
N ALA A 325 16.66 -20.71 2.53
CA ALA A 325 15.38 -20.01 2.37
C ALA A 325 15.57 -18.60 1.80
N ALA A 326 16.61 -17.89 2.25
CA ALA A 326 16.93 -16.56 1.76
C ALA A 326 17.36 -16.55 0.29
N ILE A 327 18.18 -17.53 -0.12
CA ILE A 327 18.57 -17.69 -1.53
C ILE A 327 17.32 -17.97 -2.39
N ILE A 328 16.54 -18.97 -2.04
CA ILE A 328 15.35 -19.37 -2.80
C ILE A 328 14.31 -18.26 -2.78
N GLY A 329 14.12 -17.58 -1.63
CA GLY A 329 13.24 -16.42 -1.53
C GLY A 329 13.63 -15.28 -2.47
N ASN A 330 14.93 -14.96 -2.56
CA ASN A 330 15.40 -13.97 -3.52
C ASN A 330 15.23 -14.42 -4.98
N ILE A 331 15.52 -15.69 -5.30
CA ILE A 331 15.28 -16.21 -6.65
C ILE A 331 13.79 -16.04 -7.02
N LEU A 332 12.87 -16.40 -6.14
CA LEU A 332 11.44 -16.22 -6.34
C LEU A 332 11.05 -14.73 -6.39
N GLY A 333 11.68 -13.90 -5.56
CA GLY A 333 11.49 -12.45 -5.55
C GLY A 333 11.87 -11.82 -6.89
N TYR A 334 13.04 -12.15 -7.42
CA TYR A 334 13.54 -11.63 -8.69
C TYR A 334 12.94 -12.30 -9.94
N SER A 335 12.16 -13.37 -9.78
CA SER A 335 11.51 -14.06 -10.90
C SER A 335 9.99 -13.94 -10.85
N LEU A 336 9.35 -14.67 -9.95
CA LEU A 336 7.89 -14.77 -9.85
C LEU A 336 7.26 -13.51 -9.25
N PHE A 337 7.64 -13.16 -8.02
CA PHE A 337 6.95 -12.10 -7.28
C PHE A 337 7.18 -10.71 -7.86
N LYS A 338 8.36 -10.42 -8.41
CA LYS A 338 8.57 -9.14 -9.10
C LYS A 338 7.63 -8.95 -10.29
N ASN A 339 7.35 -10.04 -11.05
CA ASN A 339 6.46 -9.94 -12.19
C ASN A 339 5.02 -9.66 -11.74
N MET A 340 4.54 -10.36 -10.69
CA MET A 340 3.22 -10.08 -10.11
C MET A 340 3.08 -8.63 -9.66
N VAL A 341 4.10 -8.08 -9.00
CA VAL A 341 4.09 -6.67 -8.57
C VAL A 341 4.24 -5.71 -9.76
N ALA A 342 5.04 -6.06 -10.76
CA ALA A 342 5.15 -5.26 -11.99
C ALA A 342 3.82 -5.18 -12.74
N ASP A 343 3.06 -6.27 -12.78
CA ASP A 343 1.72 -6.30 -13.38
C ASP A 343 0.77 -5.35 -12.63
N VAL A 344 0.85 -5.27 -11.30
CA VAL A 344 0.08 -4.29 -10.50
C VAL A 344 0.47 -2.85 -10.89
N TYR A 345 1.75 -2.52 -10.97
CA TYR A 345 2.19 -1.18 -11.40
C TYR A 345 1.78 -0.85 -12.83
N TYR A 346 1.83 -1.82 -13.73
CA TYR A 346 1.33 -1.64 -15.08
C TYR A 346 -0.19 -1.52 -15.15
N GLY A 347 -0.93 -2.18 -14.27
CA GLY A 347 -2.38 -1.97 -14.11
C GLY A 347 -2.74 -0.59 -13.55
N SER A 348 -1.82 0.02 -12.78
CA SER A 348 -2.02 1.32 -12.12
C SER A 348 -1.54 2.51 -12.95
N TYR A 349 -0.49 2.35 -13.79
CA TYR A 349 0.17 3.46 -14.47
C TYR A 349 0.57 3.14 -15.91
N SER A 350 0.60 4.17 -16.76
CA SER A 350 1.15 4.10 -18.10
C SER A 350 2.68 4.26 -18.07
N LEU A 351 3.36 3.25 -17.56
CA LEU A 351 4.82 3.24 -17.45
C LEU A 351 5.49 2.64 -18.69
N PRO A 352 6.66 3.15 -19.10
CA PRO A 352 7.45 2.55 -20.16
C PRO A 352 8.02 1.21 -19.75
N THR A 353 8.55 0.44 -20.71
CA THR A 353 9.20 -0.83 -20.45
C THR A 353 10.36 -0.68 -19.49
N TYR A 354 10.31 -1.38 -18.35
CA TYR A 354 11.38 -1.37 -17.36
C TYR A 354 12.36 -2.55 -17.56
N LYS A 355 13.55 -2.36 -17.06
CA LYS A 355 14.54 -3.44 -16.89
C LYS A 355 14.67 -3.76 -15.41
N THR A 356 14.67 -5.05 -15.06
CA THR A 356 14.91 -5.46 -13.68
C THR A 356 16.32 -5.07 -13.26
N LEU A 357 16.43 -4.20 -12.28
CA LEU A 357 17.69 -3.74 -11.73
C LEU A 357 18.01 -4.48 -10.43
N TRP A 358 19.29 -4.71 -10.18
CA TRP A 358 19.75 -5.18 -8.88
C TRP A 358 19.52 -4.09 -7.82
N ASN A 359 18.78 -4.43 -6.77
CA ASN A 359 18.50 -3.51 -5.68
C ASN A 359 19.25 -3.94 -4.41
N ALA A 360 20.41 -3.33 -4.17
CA ALA A 360 21.24 -3.62 -2.99
C ALA A 360 20.50 -3.33 -1.67
N ARG A 361 19.71 -2.25 -1.62
CA ARG A 361 18.90 -1.91 -0.44
C ARG A 361 17.87 -3.00 -0.15
N ALA A 362 17.14 -3.46 -1.16
CA ALA A 362 16.19 -4.55 -1.04
C ALA A 362 16.88 -5.83 -0.52
N PHE A 363 18.03 -6.20 -1.08
CA PHE A 363 18.79 -7.37 -0.64
C PHE A 363 19.23 -7.27 0.83
N VAL A 364 19.74 -6.13 1.26
CA VAL A 364 20.15 -5.92 2.66
C VAL A 364 18.95 -6.04 3.59
N LEU A 365 17.83 -5.37 3.27
CA LEU A 365 16.64 -5.32 4.11
C LEU A 365 15.94 -6.69 4.21
N THR A 366 15.83 -7.43 3.12
CA THR A 366 15.07 -8.69 3.08
C THR A 366 15.91 -9.91 3.40
N THR A 367 17.22 -9.84 3.26
CA THR A 367 18.13 -10.98 3.40
C THR A 367 19.12 -10.80 4.54
N VAL A 368 19.95 -9.77 4.48
CA VAL A 368 21.05 -9.60 5.45
C VAL A 368 20.52 -9.31 6.85
N ILE A 369 19.60 -8.34 6.98
CA ILE A 369 19.02 -7.96 8.27
C ILE A 369 18.26 -9.11 8.93
N PRO A 370 17.31 -9.82 8.26
CA PRO A 370 16.66 -10.98 8.84
C PRO A 370 17.65 -12.10 9.27
N LEU A 371 18.66 -12.41 8.47
CA LEU A 371 19.67 -13.42 8.84
C LEU A 371 20.47 -13.01 10.08
N ILE A 372 20.85 -11.74 10.20
CA ILE A 372 21.57 -11.22 11.38
C ILE A 372 20.66 -11.29 12.62
N ILE A 373 19.42 -10.83 12.52
CA ILE A 373 18.46 -10.87 13.62
C ILE A 373 18.25 -12.29 14.08
N MET A 374 18.07 -13.23 13.15
CA MET A 374 17.89 -14.63 13.45
C MET A 374 19.14 -15.26 14.11
N PHE A 375 20.32 -14.91 13.62
CA PHE A 375 21.57 -15.32 14.24
C PHE A 375 21.65 -14.84 15.68
N ILE A 376 21.39 -13.56 15.93
CA ILE A 376 21.43 -12.97 17.27
C ILE A 376 20.41 -13.63 18.20
N ILE A 377 19.16 -13.79 17.76
CA ILE A 377 18.09 -14.39 18.58
C ILE A 377 18.41 -15.83 18.95
N ASN A 378 18.84 -16.63 17.98
CA ASN A 378 19.24 -18.01 18.23
C ASN A 378 20.45 -18.09 19.16
N LEU A 379 21.47 -17.26 18.93
CA LEU A 379 22.68 -17.19 19.76
C LEU A 379 22.34 -16.82 21.20
N VAL A 380 21.60 -15.73 21.42
CA VAL A 380 21.20 -15.27 22.76
C VAL A 380 20.36 -16.33 23.48
N SER A 381 19.40 -16.92 22.78
CA SER A 381 18.55 -17.97 23.36
C SER A 381 19.35 -19.21 23.75
N LEU A 382 20.31 -19.61 22.91
CA LEU A 382 21.20 -20.76 23.19
C LEU A 382 22.13 -20.47 24.35
N VAL A 383 22.87 -19.35 24.33
CA VAL A 383 23.85 -19.00 25.37
C VAL A 383 23.19 -18.88 26.74
N ASN A 384 22.02 -18.22 26.81
CA ASN A 384 21.29 -18.06 28.06
C ASN A 384 20.87 -19.39 28.70
N LYS A 385 20.57 -20.41 27.91
CA LYS A 385 20.16 -21.72 28.41
C LYS A 385 21.35 -22.68 28.64
N ILE A 386 22.34 -22.68 27.74
CA ILE A 386 23.52 -23.58 27.83
C ILE A 386 24.41 -23.23 29.02
N ASN A 387 24.26 -22.05 29.60
CA ASN A 387 24.95 -21.68 30.84
C ASN A 387 24.50 -22.46 32.10
N LEU A 388 23.40 -23.18 32.04
CA LEU A 388 22.97 -24.08 33.13
C LEU A 388 23.96 -25.23 33.31
N SER A 389 24.01 -25.81 34.52
CA SER A 389 24.89 -26.97 34.83
C SER A 389 24.46 -28.23 34.07
N PRO A 390 25.40 -29.15 33.71
CA PRO A 390 25.07 -30.42 33.06
C PRO A 390 24.01 -31.24 33.83
N LEU A 391 24.06 -31.21 35.15
CA LEU A 391 23.11 -31.91 36.01
C LEU A 391 21.67 -31.41 35.85
N LYS A 392 21.48 -30.06 35.65
CA LYS A 392 20.16 -29.49 35.38
C LYS A 392 19.63 -29.91 34.02
N PHE A 393 20.50 -30.09 33.03
CA PHE A 393 20.12 -30.60 31.70
C PHE A 393 19.71 -32.08 31.78
N LEU A 394 20.48 -32.91 32.48
CA LEU A 394 20.15 -34.32 32.66
C LEU A 394 18.82 -34.51 33.41
N ARG A 395 18.58 -33.69 34.45
CA ARG A 395 17.31 -33.68 35.20
C ARG A 395 16.17 -32.96 34.47
N ARG A 396 16.40 -32.44 33.25
CA ARG A 396 15.46 -31.59 32.47
C ARG A 396 14.89 -30.41 33.27
N ASP A 397 15.59 -29.95 34.30
CA ASP A 397 15.23 -28.78 35.11
C ASP A 397 15.84 -27.49 34.50
N LEU A 398 15.34 -27.08 33.35
CA LEU A 398 15.80 -25.91 32.63
C LEU A 398 15.14 -24.60 33.12
N SER A 399 14.29 -24.67 34.15
CA SER A 399 13.59 -23.52 34.72
C SER A 399 14.41 -22.86 35.82
N LYS A 400 14.55 -21.54 35.79
CA LYS A 400 15.07 -20.75 36.92
C LYS A 400 14.05 -20.58 38.05
N ARG A 401 12.80 -21.03 37.88
CA ARG A 401 11.71 -20.87 38.86
C ARG A 401 11.60 -22.11 39.75
N LYS A 402 11.49 -21.88 41.08
CA LYS A 402 11.17 -22.92 42.03
C LYS A 402 9.88 -23.67 41.64
N LYS A 403 9.87 -25.01 41.80
CA LYS A 403 8.67 -25.84 41.57
C LYS A 403 7.48 -25.23 42.33
N ARG A 404 6.47 -24.79 41.64
CA ARG A 404 5.23 -24.30 42.25
C ARG A 404 4.42 -25.48 42.77
N LYS A 405 3.85 -25.34 43.96
CA LYS A 405 2.87 -26.28 44.49
C LYS A 405 1.70 -26.44 43.50
N ALA A 406 1.18 -27.65 43.37
CA ALA A 406 0.03 -27.92 42.49
C ALA A 406 -1.16 -27.05 42.91
N SER A 407 -1.71 -26.32 41.94
CA SER A 407 -2.90 -25.50 42.13
C SER A 407 -4.09 -26.42 42.49
N ARG A 408 -4.78 -26.16 43.62
CA ARG A 408 -6.04 -26.82 43.93
C ARG A 408 -7.11 -26.34 42.96
N LEU A 409 -7.73 -27.27 42.24
CA LEU A 409 -8.83 -27.00 41.31
C LEU A 409 -10.16 -27.26 41.96
N PRO A 410 -11.23 -26.50 41.65
CA PRO A 410 -12.59 -26.76 42.11
C PRO A 410 -13.08 -28.18 41.74
N GLY A 411 -14.22 -28.61 42.32
CA GLY A 411 -14.80 -29.95 42.21
C GLY A 411 -15.39 -30.31 40.83
N PHE A 412 -14.76 -29.86 39.72
CA PHE A 412 -15.19 -30.18 38.34
C PHE A 412 -15.07 -31.68 38.03
N LYS A 413 -15.81 -32.17 37.02
CA LYS A 413 -15.68 -33.53 36.47
C LYS A 413 -14.23 -33.83 36.08
N PHE A 414 -13.81 -35.10 36.20
CA PHE A 414 -12.42 -35.55 35.96
C PHE A 414 -11.81 -35.01 34.65
N LEU A 415 -12.51 -35.13 33.54
CA LEU A 415 -12.03 -34.66 32.22
C LEU A 415 -11.76 -33.14 32.20
N THR A 416 -12.62 -32.33 32.79
CA THR A 416 -12.46 -30.88 32.90
C THR A 416 -11.26 -30.51 33.79
N ARG A 417 -11.14 -31.18 34.95
CA ARG A 417 -10.01 -30.97 35.85
C ARG A 417 -8.67 -31.36 35.17
N PHE A 418 -8.67 -32.46 34.42
CA PHE A 418 -7.48 -32.89 33.68
C PHE A 418 -7.08 -31.89 32.59
N ARG A 419 -8.04 -31.41 31.79
CA ARG A 419 -7.81 -30.37 30.75
C ARG A 419 -7.27 -29.08 31.35
N LEU A 420 -7.88 -28.58 32.42
CA LEU A 420 -7.41 -27.39 33.13
C LEU A 420 -6.00 -27.58 33.68
N ARG A 421 -5.70 -28.77 34.21
CA ARG A 421 -4.34 -29.08 34.70
C ARG A 421 -3.31 -29.07 33.58
N ILE A 422 -3.63 -29.63 32.39
CA ILE A 422 -2.75 -29.56 31.22
C ILE A 422 -2.45 -28.09 30.85
N ILE A 423 -3.48 -27.24 30.80
CA ILE A 423 -3.34 -25.82 30.47
C ILE A 423 -2.45 -25.11 31.51
N LEU A 424 -2.76 -25.32 32.80
CA LEU A 424 -2.06 -24.66 33.89
C LEU A 424 -0.59 -25.12 34.04
N GLN A 425 -0.31 -26.40 33.76
CA GLN A 425 1.06 -26.93 33.75
C GLN A 425 1.90 -26.42 32.57
N ASN A 426 1.24 -26.19 31.44
CA ASN A 426 1.86 -25.72 30.18
C ASN A 426 1.63 -24.23 29.88
N LYS A 427 1.38 -23.38 30.90
CA LYS A 427 1.06 -21.96 30.75
C LYS A 427 1.97 -21.24 29.73
N GLY A 428 3.30 -21.48 29.84
CA GLY A 428 4.26 -20.83 28.94
C GLY A 428 4.05 -21.20 27.48
N SER A 429 3.68 -22.44 27.15
CA SER A 429 3.41 -22.85 25.77
C SER A 429 2.11 -22.27 25.24
N TYR A 430 1.08 -22.19 26.09
CA TYR A 430 -0.21 -21.58 25.70
C TYR A 430 -0.13 -20.07 25.58
N ILE A 431 0.68 -19.39 26.42
CA ILE A 431 0.99 -17.96 26.23
C ILE A 431 1.73 -17.73 24.89
N THR A 432 2.70 -18.61 24.58
CA THR A 432 3.40 -18.54 23.28
C THR A 432 2.44 -18.77 22.12
N LEU A 433 1.52 -19.72 22.23
CA LEU A 433 0.46 -19.93 21.22
C LEU A 433 -0.43 -18.69 21.08
N PHE A 434 -0.87 -18.11 22.20
CA PHE A 434 -1.67 -16.87 22.19
C PHE A 434 -0.96 -15.72 21.48
N VAL A 435 0.30 -15.45 21.83
CA VAL A 435 1.09 -14.38 21.16
C VAL A 435 1.25 -14.65 19.67
N GLY A 436 1.46 -15.92 19.28
CA GLY A 436 1.55 -16.27 17.87
C GLY A 436 0.21 -16.11 17.12
N ILE A 437 -0.92 -16.37 17.78
CA ILE A 437 -2.25 -16.12 17.23
C ILE A 437 -2.48 -14.61 17.08
N VAL A 438 -2.03 -13.77 18.03
CA VAL A 438 -2.07 -12.30 17.88
C VAL A 438 -1.33 -11.87 16.63
N PHE A 439 -0.09 -12.30 16.43
CA PHE A 439 0.67 -11.97 15.22
C PHE A 439 0.00 -12.47 13.94
N ALA A 440 -0.54 -13.69 13.97
CA ALA A 440 -1.26 -14.25 12.82
C ALA A 440 -2.53 -13.44 12.49
N ASN A 441 -3.27 -13.02 13.52
CA ASN A 441 -4.48 -12.19 13.35
C ASN A 441 -4.15 -10.77 12.90
N VAL A 442 -3.01 -10.19 13.29
CA VAL A 442 -2.56 -8.90 12.76
C VAL A 442 -2.39 -8.96 11.24
N LEU A 443 -1.71 -10.01 10.73
CA LEU A 443 -1.53 -10.20 9.29
C LEU A 443 -2.87 -10.45 8.57
N LEU A 444 -3.72 -11.28 9.17
CA LEU A 444 -5.02 -11.60 8.58
C LEU A 444 -5.96 -10.40 8.55
N LEU A 445 -5.98 -9.61 9.63
CA LEU A 445 -6.75 -8.37 9.70
C LEU A 445 -6.29 -7.36 8.66
N PHE A 446 -4.97 -7.17 8.52
CA PHE A 446 -4.40 -6.29 7.50
C PHE A 446 -4.83 -6.68 6.08
N GLY A 447 -4.81 -7.99 5.76
CA GLY A 447 -5.24 -8.47 4.45
C GLY A 447 -6.76 -8.35 4.18
N LEU A 448 -7.60 -8.48 5.22
CA LEU A 448 -9.06 -8.50 5.08
C LEU A 448 -9.70 -7.11 5.15
N MET A 449 -9.05 -6.14 5.80
CA MET A 449 -9.67 -4.84 6.04
C MET A 449 -9.64 -3.89 4.83
N MET A 450 -8.72 -4.09 3.88
CA MET A 450 -8.43 -3.10 2.82
C MET A 450 -9.62 -2.82 1.90
N HIS A 451 -10.29 -3.85 1.38
CA HIS A 451 -11.47 -3.65 0.54
C HIS A 451 -12.62 -2.93 1.27
N PRO A 452 -13.08 -3.40 2.45
CA PRO A 452 -14.14 -2.70 3.18
C PRO A 452 -13.77 -1.27 3.61
N LEU A 453 -12.49 -1.00 3.81
CA LEU A 453 -11.97 0.32 4.12
C LEU A 453 -12.16 1.28 2.95
N LEU A 454 -11.80 0.85 1.72
CA LEU A 454 -11.97 1.66 0.51
C LEU A 454 -13.44 1.87 0.15
N ASP A 455 -14.28 0.83 0.28
CA ASP A 455 -15.72 0.95 0.06
C ASP A 455 -16.32 2.01 1.01
N LYS A 456 -15.99 1.91 2.31
CA LYS A 456 -16.47 2.87 3.32
C LYS A 456 -15.96 4.29 3.07
N TYR A 457 -14.71 4.44 2.63
CA TYR A 457 -14.15 5.75 2.29
C TYR A 457 -14.92 6.42 1.15
N GLN A 458 -15.29 5.65 0.12
CA GLN A 458 -16.11 6.14 -0.98
C GLN A 458 -17.48 6.59 -0.48
N ASP A 459 -18.16 5.74 0.31
CA ASP A 459 -19.49 6.06 0.86
C ASP A 459 -19.43 7.34 1.72
N ASP A 460 -18.43 7.44 2.62
CA ASP A 460 -18.26 8.61 3.48
C ASP A 460 -18.01 9.90 2.69
N ILE A 461 -17.24 9.84 1.61
CA ILE A 461 -17.02 11.04 0.77
C ILE A 461 -18.31 11.48 0.09
N ILE A 462 -19.08 10.54 -0.46
CA ILE A 462 -20.35 10.84 -1.14
C ILE A 462 -21.37 11.40 -0.15
N ASP A 463 -21.49 10.76 1.02
CA ASP A 463 -22.45 11.16 2.06
C ASP A 463 -22.14 12.55 2.65
N ASP A 464 -20.86 12.91 2.76
CA ASP A 464 -20.39 14.15 3.39
C ASP A 464 -19.96 15.21 2.37
N MET A 465 -20.36 15.08 1.11
CA MET A 465 -20.16 16.12 0.09
C MET A 465 -20.87 17.42 0.48
N ILE A 466 -20.16 18.55 0.38
CA ILE A 466 -20.75 19.87 0.66
C ILE A 466 -21.87 20.17 -0.35
N ALA A 467 -21.67 19.87 -1.63
CA ALA A 467 -22.67 20.07 -2.68
C ALA A 467 -22.46 19.08 -3.82
N LYS A 468 -23.51 18.75 -4.60
CA LYS A 468 -23.43 17.83 -5.75
C LYS A 468 -22.50 18.33 -6.84
N TYR A 469 -22.35 19.64 -6.99
CA TYR A 469 -21.46 20.30 -7.93
C TYR A 469 -20.62 21.34 -7.19
N GLN A 470 -19.32 21.20 -7.21
CA GLN A 470 -18.37 22.17 -6.66
C GLN A 470 -17.57 22.76 -7.82
N TYR A 471 -17.99 23.91 -8.31
CA TYR A 471 -17.33 24.60 -9.42
C TYR A 471 -16.16 25.42 -8.92
N VAL A 472 -14.97 25.20 -9.46
CA VAL A 472 -13.80 26.08 -9.32
C VAL A 472 -13.66 26.86 -10.62
N LEU A 473 -13.59 28.17 -10.53
CA LEU A 473 -13.58 29.08 -11.69
C LEU A 473 -12.16 29.54 -12.01
N LYS A 474 -11.85 29.70 -13.32
CA LYS A 474 -10.62 30.35 -13.77
C LYS A 474 -10.72 31.87 -13.55
N THR A 475 -11.89 32.42 -13.79
CA THR A 475 -12.21 33.84 -13.58
C THR A 475 -13.60 33.98 -12.95
N PRO A 476 -13.83 34.94 -12.04
CA PRO A 476 -15.13 35.13 -11.42
C PRO A 476 -16.20 35.44 -12.45
N VAL A 477 -17.23 34.61 -12.58
CA VAL A 477 -18.38 34.76 -13.48
C VAL A 477 -19.66 34.79 -12.67
N LYS A 478 -20.51 35.78 -12.85
CA LYS A 478 -21.79 35.89 -12.19
C LYS A 478 -22.80 34.89 -12.77
N VAL A 479 -23.37 34.04 -11.95
CA VAL A 479 -24.42 33.07 -12.29
C VAL A 479 -25.75 33.52 -11.70
N LYS A 480 -26.82 33.51 -12.53
CA LYS A 480 -28.20 33.79 -12.09
C LYS A 480 -28.89 32.44 -11.80
N ASN A 481 -28.55 31.82 -10.71
CA ASN A 481 -29.22 30.62 -10.23
C ASN A 481 -29.33 30.71 -8.71
N SER A 482 -30.55 30.51 -8.17
CA SER A 482 -30.80 30.56 -6.72
C SER A 482 -30.09 29.46 -5.93
N ASP A 483 -29.66 28.41 -6.62
CA ASP A 483 -28.96 27.28 -6.04
C ASP A 483 -27.45 27.50 -5.95
N ALA A 484 -26.91 28.44 -6.73
CA ALA A 484 -25.49 28.77 -6.74
C ALA A 484 -25.08 29.58 -5.51
N GLU A 485 -24.22 29.03 -4.65
CA GLU A 485 -23.64 29.70 -3.50
C GLU A 485 -22.15 29.93 -3.72
N LYS A 486 -21.71 31.17 -3.57
CA LYS A 486 -20.29 31.55 -3.74
C LYS A 486 -19.44 31.01 -2.58
N TYR A 487 -18.25 30.55 -2.92
CA TYR A 487 -17.22 30.20 -1.93
C TYR A 487 -15.83 30.65 -2.39
N CYS A 488 -14.91 30.73 -1.45
CA CYS A 488 -13.49 31.01 -1.70
C CYS A 488 -12.66 29.75 -1.47
N LEU A 489 -11.65 29.54 -2.30
CA LEU A 489 -10.69 28.47 -2.17
C LEU A 489 -9.27 29.02 -2.32
N ASN A 490 -8.37 28.60 -1.43
CA ASN A 490 -6.94 28.82 -1.52
C ASN A 490 -6.20 27.57 -1.00
N SER A 491 -4.90 27.48 -1.20
CA SER A 491 -4.06 26.39 -0.69
C SER A 491 -2.93 26.95 0.16
N LEU A 492 -2.69 26.33 1.31
CA LEU A 492 -1.53 26.56 2.16
C LEU A 492 -0.83 25.23 2.44
N GLU A 493 0.47 25.25 2.70
CA GLU A 493 1.26 24.07 3.04
C GLU A 493 1.36 23.92 4.56
N ILE A 494 1.09 22.72 5.06
CA ILE A 494 1.51 22.30 6.39
C ILE A 494 2.89 21.66 6.32
N ASN A 495 3.74 21.95 7.31
CA ASN A 495 4.99 21.24 7.51
C ASN A 495 5.06 20.79 8.96
N LYS A 496 4.72 19.54 9.23
CA LYS A 496 4.74 18.93 10.55
C LYS A 496 5.49 17.61 10.49
N SER A 497 6.49 17.45 11.33
CA SER A 497 7.32 16.21 11.40
C SER A 497 8.05 15.85 10.09
N GLY A 498 8.37 16.86 9.25
CA GLY A 498 9.03 16.65 7.95
C GLY A 498 8.11 16.35 6.78
N ILE A 499 6.82 16.17 7.04
CA ILE A 499 5.79 15.96 6.02
C ILE A 499 5.28 17.32 5.56
N LYS A 500 5.30 17.55 4.26
CA LYS A 500 4.78 18.75 3.61
C LYS A 500 3.57 18.36 2.77
N GLU A 501 2.44 18.99 3.05
CA GLU A 501 1.19 18.75 2.31
C GLU A 501 0.40 20.02 2.12
N ASP A 502 -0.33 20.07 1.03
CA ASP A 502 -1.25 21.13 0.72
C ASP A 502 -2.55 21.00 1.50
N ILE A 503 -2.98 22.06 2.14
CA ILE A 503 -4.21 22.16 2.93
C ILE A 503 -5.17 23.12 2.20
N SER A 504 -6.35 22.64 1.88
CA SER A 504 -7.38 23.46 1.23
C SER A 504 -8.02 24.41 2.23
N MET A 505 -8.02 25.70 1.90
CA MET A 505 -8.58 26.77 2.72
C MET A 505 -9.92 27.20 2.12
N TYR A 506 -11.03 26.89 2.80
CA TYR A 506 -12.38 27.21 2.34
C TYR A 506 -12.92 28.45 3.06
N GLY A 507 -13.30 29.46 2.29
CA GLY A 507 -14.14 30.58 2.76
C GLY A 507 -15.59 30.34 2.37
N ILE A 508 -16.48 30.18 3.34
CA ILE A 508 -17.88 29.80 3.15
C ILE A 508 -18.80 30.88 3.71
N LYS A 509 -19.96 31.03 3.12
CA LYS A 509 -20.99 32.00 3.56
C LYS A 509 -21.48 31.63 4.97
N ASN A 510 -21.69 32.62 5.86
CA ASN A 510 -22.05 32.41 7.26
C ASN A 510 -23.36 31.60 7.43
N ASP A 511 -24.33 31.78 6.53
CA ASP A 511 -25.61 31.09 6.46
C ASP A 511 -25.65 30.14 5.25
N SER A 512 -24.60 29.38 5.04
CA SER A 512 -24.52 28.42 3.94
C SER A 512 -25.63 27.40 4.02
N LYS A 513 -26.26 27.13 2.90
CA LYS A 513 -27.26 26.03 2.78
C LYS A 513 -26.63 24.68 2.47
N TYR A 514 -25.33 24.65 2.23
CA TYR A 514 -24.57 23.45 1.86
C TYR A 514 -23.73 22.91 3.01
N LEU A 515 -23.30 23.75 3.95
CA LEU A 515 -22.58 23.36 5.14
C LEU A 515 -23.47 23.56 6.36
N SER A 516 -23.78 22.46 7.06
CA SER A 516 -24.64 22.51 8.26
C SER A 516 -23.95 23.15 9.47
N ASP A 517 -22.64 23.12 9.50
CA ASP A 517 -21.83 23.65 10.59
C ASP A 517 -21.63 25.16 10.45
N ASP A 518 -21.90 25.91 11.53
CA ASP A 518 -21.63 27.35 11.57
C ASP A 518 -20.14 27.63 11.71
N VAL A 519 -19.56 28.20 10.66
CA VAL A 519 -18.14 28.58 10.60
C VAL A 519 -17.90 30.07 10.80
N SER A 520 -18.95 30.84 11.17
CA SER A 520 -18.91 32.30 11.27
C SER A 520 -17.93 32.81 12.31
N ASP A 521 -17.71 32.08 13.40
CA ASP A 521 -17.03 32.57 14.59
C ASP A 521 -15.61 32.03 14.80
N GLY A 522 -15.11 31.12 13.90
CA GLY A 522 -13.78 30.48 14.09
C GLY A 522 -13.17 29.87 12.85
N TYR A 523 -12.16 29.04 13.12
CA TYR A 523 -11.52 28.18 12.11
C TYR A 523 -11.83 26.74 12.46
N TYR A 524 -12.33 26.01 11.49
CA TYR A 524 -12.72 24.63 11.62
C TYR A 524 -11.84 23.78 10.70
N ILE A 525 -11.54 22.57 11.07
CA ILE A 525 -10.71 21.67 10.25
C ILE A 525 -11.51 20.42 9.87
N SER A 526 -11.13 19.80 8.75
CA SER A 526 -11.69 18.48 8.37
C SER A 526 -11.31 17.41 9.40
N ASN A 527 -12.18 16.40 9.54
CA ASN A 527 -11.90 15.23 10.39
C ASN A 527 -10.61 14.52 9.96
N THR A 528 -10.36 14.41 8.66
CA THR A 528 -9.13 13.84 8.10
C THR A 528 -7.87 14.60 8.53
N MET A 529 -7.93 15.94 8.53
CA MET A 529 -6.82 16.77 9.02
C MET A 529 -6.63 16.61 10.54
N ALA A 530 -7.72 16.55 11.29
CA ALA A 530 -7.69 16.34 12.74
C ALA A 530 -7.07 14.98 13.11
N GLU A 531 -7.46 13.91 12.42
CA GLU A 531 -6.94 12.56 12.62
C GLU A 531 -5.46 12.45 12.24
N LYS A 532 -5.10 12.88 11.03
CA LYS A 532 -3.72 12.78 10.52
C LYS A 532 -2.71 13.51 11.40
N TYR A 533 -3.02 14.73 11.78
CA TYR A 533 -2.09 15.57 12.53
C TYR A 533 -2.34 15.56 14.04
N LYS A 534 -3.28 14.74 14.52
CA LYS A 534 -3.68 14.64 15.93
C LYS A 534 -3.97 16.04 16.49
N ILE A 535 -4.84 16.78 15.80
CA ILE A 535 -5.24 18.14 16.16
C ILE A 535 -6.60 18.07 16.85
N SER A 536 -6.71 18.74 17.99
CA SER A 536 -7.92 18.83 18.78
C SER A 536 -8.48 20.26 18.79
N LYS A 537 -9.76 20.37 19.17
CA LYS A 537 -10.37 21.69 19.42
C LYS A 537 -9.56 22.48 20.45
N GLY A 538 -9.21 23.71 20.11
CA GLY A 538 -8.39 24.60 20.94
C GLY A 538 -6.92 24.70 20.53
N ASP A 539 -6.43 23.75 19.75
CA ASP A 539 -5.05 23.75 19.26
C ASP A 539 -4.83 24.89 18.25
N THR A 540 -3.57 25.29 18.11
CA THR A 540 -3.16 26.28 17.11
C THR A 540 -2.30 25.61 16.03
N ILE A 541 -2.75 25.68 14.79
CA ILE A 541 -2.01 25.21 13.63
C ILE A 541 -1.29 26.35 12.93
N THR A 542 -0.12 26.06 12.37
CA THR A 542 0.65 27.02 11.57
C THR A 542 0.77 26.47 10.16
N LEU A 543 0.21 27.20 9.19
CA LEU A 543 0.31 26.91 7.77
C LEU A 543 1.15 27.99 7.08
N LYS A 544 1.74 27.70 5.94
CA LYS A 544 2.56 28.67 5.19
C LYS A 544 2.21 28.62 3.69
N GLU A 545 2.46 29.70 3.02
CA GLU A 545 2.46 29.71 1.56
C GLU A 545 3.64 28.88 1.04
N LYS A 546 3.35 27.99 0.09
CA LYS A 546 4.29 26.99 -0.42
C LYS A 546 5.59 27.62 -0.94
N TYR A 547 5.50 28.76 -1.60
CA TYR A 547 6.62 29.39 -2.29
C TYR A 547 7.08 30.72 -1.68
N GLU A 548 6.17 31.52 -1.14
CA GLU A 548 6.49 32.83 -0.55
C GLU A 548 6.91 32.73 0.90
N GLY A 549 6.50 31.65 1.58
CA GLY A 549 6.90 31.37 2.93
C GLY A 549 6.18 32.19 4.02
N LYS A 550 5.17 33.00 3.65
CA LYS A 550 4.31 33.72 4.61
C LYS A 550 3.57 32.70 5.49
N LYS A 551 3.60 32.92 6.81
CA LYS A 551 3.02 31.99 7.80
C LYS A 551 1.73 32.54 8.36
N TYR A 552 0.76 31.66 8.52
CA TYR A 552 -0.56 31.93 9.09
C TYR A 552 -0.79 31.03 10.29
N LYS A 553 -1.39 31.57 11.35
CA LYS A 553 -1.77 30.81 12.56
C LYS A 553 -3.28 30.76 12.68
N PHE A 554 -3.82 29.56 12.86
CA PHE A 554 -5.25 29.33 13.01
C PHE A 554 -5.51 28.57 14.32
N LYS A 555 -6.34 29.16 15.22
CA LYS A 555 -6.80 28.47 16.41
C LYS A 555 -8.06 27.66 16.07
N VAL A 556 -7.96 26.35 16.18
CA VAL A 556 -9.03 25.41 15.82
C VAL A 556 -10.18 25.52 16.79
N LYS A 557 -11.38 25.84 16.30
CA LYS A 557 -12.59 25.93 17.09
C LYS A 557 -13.44 24.65 17.08
N GLY A 558 -13.39 23.90 15.99
CA GLY A 558 -14.15 22.66 15.82
C GLY A 558 -13.62 21.81 14.66
N ILE A 559 -14.24 20.66 14.50
CA ILE A 559 -13.93 19.67 13.46
C ILE A 559 -15.21 19.43 12.67
N ILE A 560 -15.10 19.48 11.33
CA ILE A 560 -16.20 19.24 10.39
C ILE A 560 -15.96 17.88 9.74
N LYS A 561 -17.01 17.10 9.57
CA LYS A 561 -16.95 15.83 8.85
C LYS A 561 -16.87 16.11 7.35
N TYR A 562 -15.66 16.04 6.82
CA TYR A 562 -15.34 16.22 5.41
C TYR A 562 -14.13 15.37 5.04
N PRO A 563 -14.37 14.10 4.66
CA PRO A 563 -13.29 13.13 4.45
C PRO A 563 -12.52 13.31 3.14
N ALA A 564 -13.03 14.11 2.21
CA ALA A 564 -12.51 14.22 0.85
C ALA A 564 -11.07 14.79 0.78
N VAL A 565 -10.78 15.84 1.59
CA VAL A 565 -9.48 16.50 1.59
C VAL A 565 -9.08 17.03 2.97
N LEU A 566 -7.80 17.30 3.16
CA LEU A 566 -7.30 18.02 4.32
C LEU A 566 -7.67 19.50 4.18
N ALA A 567 -8.55 20.00 5.04
CA ALA A 567 -9.12 21.34 4.85
C ALA A 567 -9.25 22.15 6.13
N VAL A 568 -9.24 23.48 5.95
CA VAL A 568 -9.62 24.47 6.97
C VAL A 568 -10.80 25.27 6.43
N PHE A 569 -11.83 25.39 7.24
CA PHE A 569 -13.06 26.14 6.93
C PHE A 569 -13.16 27.38 7.78
N MET A 570 -13.61 28.46 7.18
CA MET A 570 -13.85 29.75 7.83
C MET A 570 -14.93 30.52 7.09
N SER A 571 -15.44 31.60 7.68
CA SER A 571 -16.36 32.49 6.96
C SER A 571 -15.65 33.22 5.81
N ASN A 572 -16.41 33.59 4.78
CA ASN A 572 -15.90 34.39 3.65
C ASN A 572 -15.23 35.70 4.10
N ASP A 573 -15.83 36.40 5.07
CA ASP A 573 -15.27 37.64 5.59
C ASP A 573 -13.89 37.42 6.23
N LYS A 574 -13.76 36.35 7.01
CA LYS A 574 -12.46 35.97 7.61
C LYS A 574 -11.45 35.55 6.54
N PHE A 575 -11.90 34.78 5.54
CA PHE A 575 -11.04 34.36 4.42
C PHE A 575 -10.49 35.59 3.69
N CYS A 576 -11.35 36.54 3.30
CA CYS A 576 -10.94 37.76 2.62
C CYS A 576 -9.96 38.59 3.48
N SER A 577 -10.22 38.68 4.79
CA SER A 577 -9.32 39.37 5.72
C SER A 577 -7.97 38.70 5.88
N VAL A 578 -7.92 37.36 5.92
CA VAL A 578 -6.66 36.59 6.08
C VAL A 578 -5.79 36.67 4.85
N PHE A 579 -6.39 36.63 3.66
CA PHE A 579 -5.69 36.58 2.36
C PHE A 579 -5.64 37.92 1.63
N ASP A 580 -5.98 39.03 2.28
CA ASP A 580 -5.97 40.40 1.72
C ASP A 580 -6.78 40.50 0.40
N LYS A 581 -8.03 39.95 0.41
CA LYS A 581 -8.94 39.95 -0.73
C LYS A 581 -10.13 40.87 -0.50
N ASP A 582 -10.72 41.34 -1.61
CA ASP A 582 -11.95 42.16 -1.56
C ASP A 582 -13.12 41.34 -0.96
N LYS A 583 -14.08 42.05 -0.32
CA LYS A 583 -15.24 41.42 0.33
C LYS A 583 -16.12 40.59 -0.60
N ASP A 584 -16.14 40.95 -1.88
CA ASP A 584 -16.92 40.26 -2.93
C ASP A 584 -16.13 39.16 -3.65
N TYR A 585 -14.90 38.89 -3.20
CA TYR A 585 -14.03 37.85 -3.79
C TYR A 585 -14.66 36.48 -3.67
N TYR A 586 -14.56 35.70 -4.72
CA TYR A 586 -14.92 34.29 -4.74
C TYR A 586 -14.15 33.53 -5.82
N THR A 587 -13.95 32.25 -5.66
CA THR A 587 -13.24 31.40 -6.59
C THR A 587 -14.14 30.33 -7.19
N GLY A 588 -15.36 30.13 -6.68
CA GLY A 588 -16.24 29.08 -7.17
C GLY A 588 -17.67 29.16 -6.67
N TYR A 589 -18.42 28.13 -7.04
CA TYR A 589 -19.82 27.95 -6.63
C TYR A 589 -20.05 26.52 -6.11
N PHE A 590 -20.76 26.41 -5.01
CA PHE A 590 -21.48 25.20 -4.62
C PHE A 590 -22.87 25.21 -5.24
N SER A 591 -23.33 24.05 -5.72
CA SER A 591 -24.69 23.89 -6.26
C SER A 591 -25.14 22.45 -6.22
N ASN A 592 -26.43 22.21 -5.97
CA ASN A 592 -27.05 20.89 -6.14
C ASN A 592 -27.66 20.70 -7.53
N SER A 593 -27.70 21.75 -8.35
CA SER A 593 -28.12 21.71 -9.74
C SER A 593 -26.97 22.08 -10.67
N LYS A 594 -26.94 21.51 -11.87
CA LYS A 594 -25.91 21.86 -12.88
C LYS A 594 -26.07 23.34 -13.28
N LEU A 595 -24.97 24.10 -13.12
CA LEU A 595 -24.95 25.52 -13.46
C LEU A 595 -24.59 25.70 -14.92
N ASN A 596 -25.21 26.69 -15.56
CA ASN A 596 -24.87 27.08 -16.94
C ASN A 596 -23.69 28.06 -16.95
N ILE A 597 -22.48 27.51 -16.76
CA ILE A 597 -21.21 28.25 -16.86
C ILE A 597 -20.50 27.76 -18.11
N LYS A 598 -19.91 28.66 -18.87
CA LYS A 598 -19.14 28.28 -20.05
C LYS A 598 -17.90 27.48 -19.62
N GLU A 599 -17.61 26.38 -20.26
CA GLU A 599 -16.47 25.51 -19.95
C GLU A 599 -15.14 26.26 -19.90
N LYS A 600 -14.93 27.24 -20.73
CA LYS A 600 -13.73 28.10 -20.73
C LYS A 600 -13.51 28.85 -19.41
N ASP A 601 -14.57 29.12 -18.65
CA ASP A 601 -14.55 29.89 -17.40
C ASP A 601 -14.44 28.96 -16.16
N VAL A 602 -14.60 27.64 -16.34
CA VAL A 602 -14.50 26.61 -15.32
C VAL A 602 -13.07 26.04 -15.31
N ALA A 603 -12.43 26.07 -14.15
CA ALA A 603 -11.15 25.38 -13.95
C ALA A 603 -11.38 23.90 -13.65
N SER A 604 -12.36 23.60 -12.78
CA SER A 604 -12.76 22.27 -12.40
C SER A 604 -14.20 22.27 -11.90
N CYS A 605 -14.90 21.15 -12.08
CA CYS A 605 -16.19 20.89 -11.48
C CYS A 605 -16.12 19.52 -10.78
N ILE A 606 -16.07 19.50 -9.45
CA ILE A 606 -16.02 18.28 -8.66
C ILE A 606 -17.46 17.80 -8.44
N THR A 607 -17.70 16.55 -8.76
CA THR A 607 -19.02 15.89 -8.72
C THR A 607 -18.92 14.55 -7.98
N GLU A 608 -20.06 13.92 -7.70
CA GLU A 608 -20.11 12.56 -7.17
C GLU A 608 -19.34 11.55 -8.05
N ASP A 609 -19.39 11.72 -9.39
CA ASP A 609 -18.67 10.85 -10.32
C ASP A 609 -17.14 10.96 -10.14
N ASP A 610 -16.62 12.13 -9.78
CA ASP A 610 -15.17 12.32 -9.55
C ASP A 610 -14.69 11.54 -8.32
N PHE A 611 -15.53 11.39 -7.31
CA PHE A 611 -15.23 10.53 -6.15
C PHE A 611 -15.38 9.04 -6.48
N THR A 612 -16.38 8.68 -7.29
CA THR A 612 -16.55 7.30 -7.80
C THR A 612 -15.39 6.89 -8.71
N LYS A 613 -14.79 7.81 -9.47
CA LYS A 613 -13.55 7.58 -10.23
C LYS A 613 -12.43 7.09 -9.33
N THR A 614 -12.25 7.71 -8.16
CA THR A 614 -11.20 7.33 -7.21
C THR A 614 -11.35 5.88 -6.78
N SER A 615 -12.52 5.46 -6.33
CA SER A 615 -12.76 4.07 -5.93
C SER A 615 -12.64 3.10 -7.11
N ARG A 616 -13.19 3.46 -8.26
CA ARG A 616 -13.09 2.64 -9.49
C ARG A 616 -11.63 2.43 -9.88
N GLN A 617 -10.82 3.49 -9.90
CA GLN A 617 -9.40 3.40 -10.24
C GLN A 617 -8.62 2.60 -9.21
N LEU A 618 -8.85 2.80 -7.91
CA LEU A 618 -8.19 2.04 -6.83
C LEU A 618 -8.54 0.55 -6.87
N ASN A 619 -9.80 0.20 -7.17
CA ASN A 619 -10.21 -1.19 -7.32
C ASN A 619 -9.55 -1.85 -8.53
N VAL A 620 -9.42 -1.16 -9.66
CA VAL A 620 -8.73 -1.68 -10.85
C VAL A 620 -7.23 -1.79 -10.60
N SER A 621 -6.62 -0.76 -10.02
CA SER A 621 -5.17 -0.69 -9.81
C SER A 621 -4.68 -1.63 -8.71
N MET A 622 -5.36 -1.65 -7.56
CA MET A 622 -4.90 -2.33 -6.34
C MET A 622 -5.68 -3.60 -5.99
N GLY A 623 -6.80 -3.88 -6.67
CA GLY A 623 -7.64 -5.03 -6.34
C GLY A 623 -6.88 -6.36 -6.39
N GLU A 624 -6.02 -6.56 -7.39
CA GLU A 624 -5.15 -7.76 -7.47
C GLU A 624 -4.10 -7.80 -6.36
N MET A 625 -3.52 -6.67 -5.99
CA MET A 625 -2.56 -6.58 -4.89
C MET A 625 -3.20 -6.94 -3.55
N PHE A 626 -4.39 -6.46 -3.25
CA PHE A 626 -5.12 -6.83 -2.03
C PHE A 626 -5.44 -8.31 -1.99
N TYR A 627 -5.79 -8.91 -3.12
CA TYR A 627 -6.01 -10.35 -3.21
C TYR A 627 -4.73 -11.14 -2.92
N ILE A 628 -3.59 -10.71 -3.45
CA ILE A 628 -2.28 -11.33 -3.18
C ILE A 628 -1.95 -11.26 -1.69
N ILE A 629 -2.12 -10.08 -1.05
CA ILE A 629 -1.88 -9.87 0.38
C ILE A 629 -2.83 -10.75 1.21
N TYR A 630 -4.08 -10.86 0.82
CA TYR A 630 -5.07 -11.72 1.47
C TYR A 630 -4.67 -13.20 1.46
N VAL A 631 -4.37 -13.75 0.28
CA VAL A 631 -3.93 -15.14 0.13
C VAL A 631 -2.63 -15.39 0.91
N PHE A 632 -1.68 -14.48 0.82
CA PHE A 632 -0.41 -14.53 1.55
C PHE A 632 -0.63 -14.56 3.07
N SER A 633 -1.51 -13.70 3.58
CA SER A 633 -1.86 -13.65 5.01
C SER A 633 -2.48 -14.94 5.51
N ILE A 634 -3.37 -15.57 4.74
CA ILE A 634 -3.96 -16.88 5.08
C ILE A 634 -2.89 -17.97 5.15
N ILE A 635 -2.00 -18.01 4.17
CA ILE A 635 -0.91 -19.00 4.14
C ILE A 635 0.00 -18.83 5.36
N LEU A 636 0.40 -17.60 5.67
CA LEU A 636 1.23 -17.32 6.85
C LEU A 636 0.51 -17.64 8.16
N PHE A 637 -0.79 -17.32 8.25
CA PHE A 637 -1.63 -17.67 9.38
C PHE A 637 -1.64 -19.20 9.60
N ALA A 638 -1.88 -19.98 8.54
CA ALA A 638 -1.89 -21.43 8.59
C ALA A 638 -0.53 -22.01 9.03
N ILE A 639 0.56 -21.47 8.49
CA ILE A 639 1.94 -21.84 8.85
C ILE A 639 2.20 -21.61 10.35
N LEU A 640 1.82 -20.44 10.86
CA LEU A 640 2.01 -20.08 12.28
C LEU A 640 1.22 -21.00 13.21
N ILE A 641 -0.07 -21.18 12.95
CA ILE A 641 -0.93 -22.05 13.77
C ILE A 641 -0.41 -23.50 13.75
N TYR A 642 -0.01 -24.02 12.60
CA TYR A 642 0.57 -25.35 12.49
C TYR A 642 1.83 -25.49 13.34
N LEU A 643 2.78 -24.56 13.23
CA LEU A 643 4.04 -24.61 13.96
C LEU A 643 3.81 -24.59 15.47
N LEU A 644 3.01 -23.65 15.95
CA LEU A 644 2.78 -23.46 17.38
C LEU A 644 2.01 -24.62 18.01
N THR A 645 0.99 -25.13 17.32
CA THR A 645 0.22 -26.30 17.78
C THR A 645 1.08 -27.57 17.80
N LYS A 646 1.94 -27.74 16.77
CA LYS A 646 2.92 -28.83 16.72
C LYS A 646 3.85 -28.81 17.93
N LEU A 647 4.38 -27.65 18.30
CA LEU A 647 5.26 -27.50 19.45
C LEU A 647 4.58 -27.85 20.78
N ILE A 648 3.27 -27.57 20.92
CA ILE A 648 2.51 -27.97 22.11
C ILE A 648 2.38 -29.47 22.20
N ILE A 649 2.08 -30.16 21.10
CA ILE A 649 1.95 -31.64 21.11
C ILE A 649 3.29 -32.29 21.38
N GLU A 650 4.36 -31.83 20.76
CA GLU A 650 5.72 -32.34 20.98
C GLU A 650 6.16 -32.18 22.45
N ARG A 651 5.78 -31.07 23.08
CA ARG A 651 6.06 -30.86 24.52
C ARG A 651 5.30 -31.85 25.44
N ASN A 652 4.14 -32.31 25.00
CA ASN A 652 3.31 -33.24 25.76
C ASN A 652 3.54 -34.72 25.38
N THR A 653 4.51 -35.03 24.50
CA THR A 653 4.74 -36.38 23.97
C THR A 653 4.89 -37.43 25.08
N ASN A 654 5.68 -37.15 26.11
CA ASN A 654 5.87 -38.09 27.24
C ASN A 654 4.56 -38.31 28.00
N SER A 655 3.78 -37.26 28.25
CA SER A 655 2.48 -37.38 28.93
C SER A 655 1.47 -38.13 28.09
N ILE A 656 1.50 -37.95 26.76
CA ILE A 656 0.65 -38.68 25.80
C ILE A 656 1.05 -40.17 25.77
N SER A 657 2.34 -40.49 25.74
CA SER A 657 2.86 -41.86 25.79
C SER A 657 2.44 -42.55 27.11
N MET A 658 2.55 -41.86 28.23
CA MET A 658 2.11 -42.40 29.55
C MET A 658 0.62 -42.74 29.56
N VAL A 659 -0.22 -41.85 29.01
CA VAL A 659 -1.67 -42.07 28.91
C VAL A 659 -1.99 -43.23 27.96
N LYS A 660 -1.19 -43.48 26.90
CA LYS A 660 -1.29 -44.65 26.04
C LYS A 660 -0.97 -45.95 26.80
N ILE A 661 0.10 -45.94 27.63
CA ILE A 661 0.45 -47.09 28.47
C ILE A 661 -0.68 -47.42 29.45
N LEU A 662 -1.37 -46.42 29.99
CA LEU A 662 -2.55 -46.58 30.84
C LEU A 662 -3.81 -47.12 30.10
N GLY A 663 -3.70 -47.47 28.81
CA GLY A 663 -4.75 -48.14 28.07
C GLY A 663 -5.75 -47.22 27.36
N TYR A 664 -5.55 -45.89 27.38
CA TYR A 664 -6.43 -44.95 26.69
C TYR A 664 -6.31 -45.05 25.16
N LYS A 665 -7.44 -45.06 24.47
CA LYS A 665 -7.50 -45.10 23.02
C LYS A 665 -7.07 -43.75 22.39
N ASN A 666 -6.55 -43.79 21.19
CA ASN A 666 -6.10 -42.56 20.49
C ASN A 666 -7.18 -41.46 20.43
N ASN A 667 -8.47 -41.82 20.28
CA ASN A 667 -9.57 -40.84 20.29
C ASN A 667 -9.79 -40.18 21.64
N GLU A 668 -9.59 -40.92 22.73
CA GLU A 668 -9.69 -40.40 24.11
C GLU A 668 -8.54 -39.46 24.41
N ILE A 669 -7.33 -39.82 23.98
CA ILE A 669 -6.14 -38.97 24.07
C ILE A 669 -6.32 -37.67 23.25
N GLY A 670 -6.89 -37.78 22.05
CA GLY A 670 -7.27 -36.62 21.25
C GLY A 670 -8.25 -35.70 21.99
N LYS A 671 -9.29 -36.28 22.64
CA LYS A 671 -10.24 -35.52 23.47
C LYS A 671 -9.59 -34.86 24.69
N LEU A 672 -8.51 -35.39 25.21
CA LEU A 672 -7.81 -34.79 26.37
C LEU A 672 -6.91 -33.64 25.95
N TYR A 673 -6.04 -33.82 24.95
CA TYR A 673 -5.00 -32.85 24.57
C TYR A 673 -5.45 -31.89 23.50
N LEU A 674 -6.07 -32.38 22.40
CA LEU A 674 -6.52 -31.47 21.31
C LEU A 674 -7.69 -30.61 21.76
N THR A 675 -8.68 -31.14 22.48
CA THR A 675 -9.80 -30.33 22.96
C THR A 675 -9.33 -29.23 23.93
N SER A 676 -8.34 -29.53 24.79
CA SER A 676 -7.73 -28.51 25.65
C SER A 676 -7.10 -27.37 24.82
N THR A 677 -6.38 -27.74 23.77
CA THR A 677 -5.77 -26.77 22.83
C THR A 677 -6.84 -26.03 22.05
N THR A 678 -7.91 -26.71 21.62
CA THR A 678 -9.04 -26.08 20.91
C THR A 678 -9.69 -24.96 21.73
N TYR A 679 -9.98 -25.20 23.00
CA TYR A 679 -10.54 -24.16 23.88
C TYR A 679 -9.59 -22.94 23.99
N VAL A 680 -8.30 -23.20 24.18
CA VAL A 680 -7.32 -22.11 24.26
C VAL A 680 -7.22 -21.36 22.94
N VAL A 681 -7.23 -22.06 21.79
CA VAL A 681 -7.19 -21.42 20.46
C VAL A 681 -8.42 -20.54 20.22
N ILE A 682 -9.64 -21.06 20.50
CA ILE A 682 -10.86 -20.28 20.32
C ILE A 682 -10.84 -18.99 21.18
N VAL A 683 -10.52 -19.14 22.47
CA VAL A 683 -10.39 -17.99 23.38
C VAL A 683 -9.29 -17.04 22.92
N SER A 684 -8.16 -17.59 22.45
CA SER A 684 -7.04 -16.79 21.93
C SER A 684 -7.43 -16.04 20.67
N ILE A 685 -8.17 -16.63 19.73
CA ILE A 685 -8.66 -15.94 18.51
C ILE A 685 -9.54 -14.76 18.91
N ILE A 686 -10.50 -14.93 19.82
CA ILE A 686 -11.41 -13.87 20.26
C ILE A 686 -10.65 -12.72 20.93
N ILE A 687 -9.77 -13.02 21.89
CA ILE A 687 -8.99 -11.98 22.58
C ILE A 687 -7.99 -11.31 21.63
N SER A 688 -7.37 -12.09 20.74
CA SER A 688 -6.40 -11.54 19.79
C SER A 688 -7.02 -10.64 18.74
N MET A 689 -8.31 -10.77 18.42
CA MET A 689 -9.01 -9.81 17.55
C MET A 689 -8.97 -8.40 18.14
N VAL A 690 -9.26 -8.25 19.43
CA VAL A 690 -9.22 -6.93 20.10
C VAL A 690 -7.79 -6.38 20.11
N LEU A 691 -6.81 -7.24 20.43
CA LEU A 691 -5.40 -6.82 20.45
C LEU A 691 -4.87 -6.49 19.05
N SER A 692 -5.24 -7.26 18.03
CA SER A 692 -4.82 -6.98 16.66
C SER A 692 -5.46 -5.71 16.10
N THR A 693 -6.69 -5.42 16.46
CA THR A 693 -7.34 -4.13 16.11
C THR A 693 -6.58 -2.94 16.70
N TRP A 694 -6.22 -3.02 17.98
CA TRP A 694 -5.41 -1.97 18.61
C TRP A 694 -4.04 -1.84 17.96
N LEU A 695 -3.33 -2.95 17.72
CA LEU A 695 -2.01 -2.94 17.06
C LEU A 695 -2.08 -2.39 15.63
N ILE A 696 -3.11 -2.79 14.87
CA ILE A 696 -3.31 -2.27 13.51
C ILE A 696 -3.60 -0.76 13.56
N GLY A 697 -4.38 -0.27 14.54
CA GLY A 697 -4.63 1.16 14.70
C GLY A 697 -3.35 1.97 14.83
N GLU A 698 -2.41 1.53 15.68
CA GLU A 698 -1.12 2.20 15.84
C GLU A 698 -0.23 2.09 14.59
N LEU A 699 -0.18 0.89 13.98
CA LEU A 699 0.61 0.66 12.77
C LEU A 699 0.04 1.40 11.56
N TYR A 700 -1.28 1.45 11.42
CA TYR A 700 -1.96 2.15 10.34
C TYR A 700 -1.64 3.64 10.34
N PHE A 701 -1.66 4.26 11.53
CA PHE A 701 -1.25 5.65 11.66
C PHE A 701 0.19 5.87 11.17
N GLU A 702 1.12 4.99 11.54
CA GLU A 702 2.52 5.08 11.09
C GLU A 702 2.68 4.87 9.57
N ILE A 703 1.84 4.06 8.97
CA ILE A 703 1.81 3.85 7.51
C ILE A 703 1.25 5.09 6.81
N MET A 704 0.09 5.58 7.29
CA MET A 704 -0.66 6.63 6.60
C MET A 704 -0.10 8.04 6.80
N LYS A 705 0.74 8.26 7.83
CA LYS A 705 1.30 9.60 8.09
C LYS A 705 2.13 10.15 6.91
N ASP A 706 2.81 9.28 6.18
CA ASP A 706 3.67 9.63 5.04
C ASP A 706 2.92 9.57 3.69
N TYR A 707 1.64 9.18 3.70
CA TYR A 707 0.78 9.14 2.52
C TYR A 707 0.14 10.51 2.27
N THR A 708 0.04 10.95 1.01
CA THR A 708 -0.63 12.21 0.66
C THR A 708 -2.14 12.08 0.88
N GLY A 709 -2.74 13.00 1.65
CA GLY A 709 -4.12 12.88 2.11
C GLY A 709 -4.23 12.03 3.37
N TRP A 710 -5.44 11.59 3.68
CA TRP A 710 -5.73 10.73 4.85
C TRP A 710 -6.91 9.81 4.56
N LEU A 711 -6.72 8.54 4.81
CA LEU A 711 -7.75 7.53 4.76
C LEU A 711 -8.05 7.08 6.20
N SER A 712 -9.23 7.44 6.72
CA SER A 712 -9.61 7.08 8.10
C SER A 712 -9.74 5.57 8.28
N LEU A 713 -9.13 5.02 9.32
CA LEU A 713 -9.16 3.58 9.58
C LEU A 713 -10.60 3.11 9.83
N TYR A 714 -11.06 2.19 9.02
CA TYR A 714 -12.32 1.49 9.19
C TYR A 714 -12.15 -0.02 9.10
N ILE A 715 -12.71 -0.73 10.05
CA ILE A 715 -12.73 -2.20 10.05
C ILE A 715 -14.19 -2.65 10.10
N ALA A 716 -14.67 -3.16 8.98
CA ALA A 716 -16.07 -3.61 8.89
C ALA A 716 -16.34 -4.77 9.86
N PRO A 717 -17.50 -4.81 10.55
CA PRO A 717 -17.85 -5.91 11.45
C PRO A 717 -17.77 -7.30 10.80
N LYS A 718 -18.06 -7.40 9.50
CA LYS A 718 -17.95 -8.64 8.72
C LYS A 718 -16.52 -9.22 8.74
N VAL A 719 -15.49 -8.37 8.78
CA VAL A 719 -14.07 -8.79 8.81
C VAL A 719 -13.78 -9.63 10.05
N TYR A 720 -14.32 -9.27 11.21
CA TYR A 720 -14.15 -10.05 12.44
C TYR A 720 -14.79 -11.42 12.35
N VAL A 721 -15.93 -11.52 11.69
CA VAL A 721 -16.62 -12.81 11.45
C VAL A 721 -15.77 -13.67 10.50
N GLU A 722 -15.28 -13.09 9.41
CA GLU A 722 -14.40 -13.76 8.46
C GLU A 722 -13.11 -14.25 9.12
N MET A 723 -12.45 -13.40 9.92
CA MET A 723 -11.26 -13.78 10.70
C MET A 723 -11.53 -14.95 11.65
N PHE A 724 -12.67 -14.92 12.36
CA PHE A 724 -13.06 -15.99 13.27
C PHE A 724 -13.29 -17.30 12.51
N VAL A 725 -14.08 -17.28 11.46
CA VAL A 725 -14.41 -18.46 10.64
C VAL A 725 -13.14 -19.02 10.01
N MET A 726 -12.29 -18.18 9.41
CA MET A 726 -11.01 -18.58 8.83
C MET A 726 -10.09 -19.19 9.89
N GLY A 727 -9.98 -18.54 11.04
CA GLY A 727 -9.18 -19.03 12.17
C GLY A 727 -9.63 -20.42 12.61
N ILE A 728 -10.92 -20.67 12.72
CA ILE A 728 -11.49 -21.98 13.07
C ILE A 728 -11.24 -23.02 11.98
N ILE A 729 -11.44 -22.68 10.70
CA ILE A 729 -11.21 -23.59 9.56
C ILE A 729 -9.74 -24.02 9.51
N VAL A 730 -8.83 -23.04 9.56
CA VAL A 730 -7.38 -23.32 9.54
C VAL A 730 -6.97 -24.15 10.74
N TYR A 731 -7.46 -23.80 11.94
CA TYR A 731 -7.17 -24.59 13.13
C TYR A 731 -7.72 -26.02 13.02
N ALA A 732 -8.93 -26.22 12.50
CA ALA A 732 -9.53 -27.54 12.31
C ALA A 732 -8.66 -28.42 11.39
N LEU A 733 -8.19 -27.86 10.25
CA LEU A 733 -7.27 -28.55 9.35
C LEU A 733 -5.95 -28.93 10.05
N VAL A 734 -5.38 -27.99 10.80
CA VAL A 734 -4.17 -28.21 11.56
C VAL A 734 -4.41 -29.28 12.65
N ALA A 735 -5.53 -29.23 13.35
CA ALA A 735 -5.88 -30.21 14.39
C ALA A 735 -5.99 -31.63 13.82
N LEU A 736 -6.54 -31.78 12.61
CA LEU A 736 -6.57 -33.07 11.88
C LEU A 736 -5.14 -33.61 11.62
N LEU A 737 -4.24 -32.76 11.17
CA LEU A 737 -2.83 -33.13 10.97
C LEU A 737 -2.15 -33.50 12.27
N GLN A 738 -2.40 -32.78 13.35
CA GLN A 738 -1.85 -33.06 14.67
C GLN A 738 -2.43 -34.34 15.29
N PHE A 739 -3.71 -34.65 15.04
CA PHE A 739 -4.30 -35.91 15.48
C PHE A 739 -3.61 -37.11 14.82
N ARG A 740 -3.26 -37.02 13.52
CA ARG A 740 -2.44 -38.05 12.86
C ARG A 740 -1.08 -38.24 13.53
N LYS A 741 -0.49 -37.13 14.01
CA LYS A 741 0.80 -37.19 14.74
C LYS A 741 0.66 -37.84 16.11
N ILE A 742 -0.41 -37.56 16.87
CA ILE A 742 -0.69 -38.19 18.16
C ILE A 742 -0.80 -39.72 18.00
N LYS A 743 -1.44 -40.20 16.93
CA LYS A 743 -1.53 -41.65 16.65
C LYS A 743 -0.16 -42.31 16.51
N LYS A 744 0.83 -41.60 15.94
CA LYS A 744 2.18 -42.09 15.65
C LYS A 744 3.13 -42.03 16.85
N ILE A 745 2.76 -41.41 17.99
CA ILE A 745 3.60 -41.36 19.18
C ILE A 745 3.70 -42.77 19.76
N PRO A 746 4.92 -43.35 19.94
CA PRO A 746 5.09 -44.69 20.46
C PRO A 746 4.79 -44.75 21.97
N MET A 747 4.39 -45.94 22.47
CA MET A 747 4.06 -46.15 23.88
C MET A 747 5.33 -46.19 24.77
N ASP A 748 6.45 -46.59 24.21
CA ASP A 748 7.73 -46.74 24.91
C ASP A 748 8.47 -45.42 25.15
N GLU A 749 8.01 -44.32 24.55
CA GLU A 749 8.67 -43.01 24.70
C GLU A 749 8.70 -42.50 26.16
N ALA A 750 7.67 -42.82 26.95
CA ALA A 750 7.63 -42.47 28.37
C ALA A 750 8.57 -43.35 29.20
N LEU A 751 8.79 -44.61 28.80
CA LEU A 751 9.66 -45.58 29.50
C LEU A 751 11.14 -45.27 29.25
N LYS A 752 11.52 -44.91 28.02
CA LYS A 752 12.89 -44.50 27.67
C LYS A 752 13.42 -43.30 28.47
N ASN A 753 12.57 -42.61 29.18
CA ASN A 753 12.92 -41.45 30.01
C ASN A 753 12.76 -41.69 31.52
N ALA A 754 12.38 -42.88 31.91
CA ALA A 754 12.21 -43.27 33.34
C ALA A 754 13.46 -43.92 33.95
N GLU A 755 14.38 -44.37 33.06
CA GLU A 755 15.73 -44.78 33.42
C GLU A 755 16.70 -43.59 33.25
#